data_d38d233ca09a382643f5f4fcafce3221
#
_entry.id   d38d233ca09a382643f5f4fcafce3221
#
_cell.length_a   1.000
_cell.length_b   1.000
_cell.length_c   1.000
_cell.angle_alpha   90.00
_cell.angle_beta   90.00
_cell.angle_gamma   90.00
#
_symmetry.space_group_name_H-M   'P 1'
#
loop_
_entity.id
_entity.type
_entity.pdbx_description
1 polymer ?
#
loop_
_entity_poly.entity_id
_entity_poly.type
_entity_poly.pdbx_seq_one_letter_code
_entity_poly.pdbx_strand_id
1 'polypeptide(L)'
;MRAFSQYFLGGTRAGVALFLGLMVVPALAQDASPDRMVAEWMLRMGGSVVLEGQHTAITDVANLPSSDFHVQTLNFTGITQWASALDDELRRLPPLKHVKEVYINGRLWYDQPVALVRTTMALFAGSPELETLVLSRPVQTYIPFDDTVLKALQPLPKLKNLRIRQTRVAGAALAAFPGLESLDLNYDRTFNDAGLASLKSMTGLTTLYLRGTSITDEGLKNLAGLTKLTELDLADDGITDEGLAALAGLTHLRRLNLQASNVSDAGLDAIRGMTGLEELSLYRTKVTNAGLAKLANLKQLRAVDLRYSRATASGVKELVAGLPNCKVAFQGSSSGEVKRTMSAESVASKGEPAIAEWLRSIGGKVEMHDGHVTAVNLKSTTITDREVDILSKLPQLADLNLRNTEVSDVGVAHLSSILSLQKLDLGYTLLADSALTKLTPLVNLRSLGLASTQVEGPGLAAIESLPKLRELSVANSPIKNEGLDHIGKMTGLEELSIQYTQITDKGMPALAGLKNLKRLNLTGNDIRDAGIKALAGLTQIEDLDLSFCRFGEGSLKALSGLTNIKRLGLNQTGVGDIAMDWVAAMPHLQSLSLEYTAVTDAGFAKLAGLADLRELRLDHVSLTDASIKVLSGMTKLNYMDLYHTEFTQQGYETLKKSLQGCDINWNKDSTRRERRT
;
A
#
# COMPACT_ATOMS: atom_id res chain seq x y z
N MET A 1 51.38 29.06 12.41
CA MET A 1 52.51 29.05 11.45
C MET A 1 51.94 28.63 10.13
N ARG A 2 51.75 29.59 9.23
CA ARG A 2 52.41 29.79 7.92
C ARG A 2 52.14 28.60 6.98
N ALA A 3 51.33 28.72 5.97
CA ALA A 3 51.37 29.58 4.77
C ALA A 3 51.88 28.77 3.56
N PHE A 4 51.20 28.80 2.44
CA PHE A 4 51.53 29.16 1.06
C PHE A 4 50.54 28.45 0.13
N SER A 5 49.68 29.07 -0.60
CA SER A 5 49.74 30.11 -1.66
C SER A 5 49.93 29.53 -3.09
N GLN A 6 48.87 29.76 -3.89
CA GLN A 6 48.83 30.23 -5.29
C GLN A 6 49.46 29.42 -6.45
N TYR A 7 48.63 29.24 -7.50
CA TYR A 7 48.81 29.71 -8.90
C TYR A 7 47.49 29.49 -9.68
N PHE A 8 46.70 30.49 -10.07
CA PHE A 8 46.72 31.31 -11.31
C PHE A 8 46.67 30.48 -12.60
N LEU A 9 45.88 30.67 -13.59
CA LEU A 9 45.00 31.68 -14.22
C LEU A 9 44.39 31.03 -15.48
N GLY A 10 43.21 31.47 -15.85
CA GLY A 10 42.93 31.64 -17.27
C GLY A 10 41.60 31.14 -17.82
N GLY A 11 40.63 32.02 -18.01
CA GLY A 11 39.82 31.93 -19.20
C GLY A 11 38.33 31.93 -19.04
N THR A 12 37.77 33.11 -19.19
CA THR A 12 36.46 33.49 -19.78
C THR A 12 35.18 33.27 -19.00
N ARG A 13 34.68 34.38 -18.53
CA ARG A 13 33.33 34.62 -18.03
C ARG A 13 32.29 34.42 -19.14
N ALA A 14 31.35 33.53 -18.88
CA ALA A 14 29.98 33.71 -19.37
C ALA A 14 29.08 33.61 -18.14
N GLY A 15 28.44 34.69 -17.78
CA GLY A 15 27.65 34.81 -16.57
C GLY A 15 26.36 34.02 -16.73
N VAL A 16 26.16 33.03 -15.84
CA VAL A 16 24.84 32.60 -15.44
C VAL A 16 24.48 33.42 -14.21
N ALA A 17 23.69 34.47 -14.40
CA ALA A 17 23.04 35.16 -13.32
C ALA A 17 22.07 34.17 -12.67
N LEU A 18 22.51 33.58 -11.55
CA LEU A 18 21.62 32.97 -10.58
C LEU A 18 20.72 34.12 -10.08
N PHE A 19 19.50 34.20 -10.56
CA PHE A 19 18.43 34.93 -9.91
C PHE A 19 18.11 34.17 -8.61
N LEU A 20 18.95 34.35 -7.61
CA LEU A 20 18.52 34.32 -6.22
C LEU A 20 17.60 35.55 -6.08
N GLY A 21 16.33 35.35 -6.41
CA GLY A 21 15.29 36.21 -5.90
C GLY A 21 15.33 36.12 -4.39
N LEU A 22 16.12 37.00 -3.77
CA LEU A 22 15.83 37.47 -2.43
C LEU A 22 14.41 38.02 -2.52
N MET A 23 13.40 37.18 -2.20
CA MET A 23 12.14 37.70 -1.74
C MET A 23 12.47 38.46 -0.46
N VAL A 24 12.70 39.76 -0.62
CA VAL A 24 12.63 40.72 0.47
C VAL A 24 11.21 40.53 1.00
N VAL A 25 11.08 39.78 2.09
CA VAL A 25 9.84 39.78 2.87
C VAL A 25 9.59 41.25 3.20
N PRO A 26 8.51 41.89 2.66
CA PRO A 26 8.19 43.24 3.09
C PRO A 26 8.09 43.18 4.60
N ALA A 27 8.74 44.10 5.29
CA ALA A 27 8.67 44.22 6.74
C ALA A 27 7.19 44.06 7.14
N LEU A 28 6.87 43.01 7.88
CA LEU A 28 5.53 42.79 8.43
C LEU A 28 5.12 44.11 9.07
N ALA A 29 3.97 44.62 8.70
CA ALA A 29 3.48 45.88 9.25
C ALA A 29 3.56 45.79 10.77
N GLN A 30 4.26 46.70 11.41
CA GLN A 30 4.54 46.71 12.86
C GLN A 30 3.25 46.72 13.72
N ASP A 31 2.06 46.92 13.09
CA ASP A 31 0.73 47.00 13.73
C ASP A 31 -0.19 45.83 13.36
N ALA A 32 0.29 44.77 12.69
CA ALA A 32 -0.55 43.63 12.34
C ALA A 32 -0.83 42.74 13.55
N SER A 33 -2.10 42.31 13.74
CA SER A 33 -2.45 41.34 14.82
C SER A 33 -1.66 40.02 14.64
N PRO A 34 -1.38 39.30 15.73
CA PRO A 34 -0.69 37.99 15.67
C PRO A 34 -1.36 37.02 14.68
N ASP A 35 -2.67 36.91 14.69
CA ASP A 35 -3.43 36.03 13.79
C ASP A 35 -3.30 36.44 12.34
N ARG A 36 -3.26 37.74 12.04
CA ARG A 36 -3.03 38.24 10.68
C ARG A 36 -1.64 37.87 10.15
N MET A 37 -0.62 38.03 10.99
CA MET A 37 0.76 37.66 10.62
C MET A 37 0.85 36.19 10.25
N VAL A 38 0.23 35.31 11.06
CA VAL A 38 0.18 33.86 10.80
C VAL A 38 -0.60 33.55 9.52
N ALA A 39 -1.76 34.17 9.33
CA ALA A 39 -2.59 33.97 8.14
C ALA A 39 -1.87 34.38 6.85
N GLU A 40 -1.30 35.59 6.83
CA GLU A 40 -0.57 36.09 5.65
C GLU A 40 0.65 35.22 5.33
N TRP A 41 1.39 34.79 6.35
CA TRP A 41 2.52 33.89 6.16
C TRP A 41 2.06 32.56 5.56
N MET A 42 1.01 31.93 6.11
CA MET A 42 0.46 30.66 5.64
C MET A 42 0.04 30.73 4.17
N LEU A 43 -0.68 31.78 3.81
CA LEU A 43 -1.18 31.97 2.45
C LEU A 43 -0.07 32.21 1.43
N ARG A 44 0.97 32.99 1.80
CA ARG A 44 2.16 33.22 0.94
C ARG A 44 2.94 31.94 0.70
N MET A 45 2.92 31.02 1.67
CA MET A 45 3.56 29.72 1.54
C MET A 45 2.75 28.71 0.71
N GLY A 46 1.54 29.06 0.24
CA GLY A 46 0.67 28.18 -0.52
C GLY A 46 -0.22 27.29 0.35
N GLY A 47 -0.27 27.55 1.66
CA GLY A 47 -1.24 26.93 2.56
C GLY A 47 -2.61 27.59 2.52
N SER A 48 -3.47 27.25 3.48
CA SER A 48 -4.76 27.92 3.64
C SER A 48 -5.13 28.06 5.12
N VAL A 49 -6.00 29.02 5.42
CA VAL A 49 -6.51 29.29 6.76
C VAL A 49 -8.03 29.29 6.79
N VAL A 50 -8.61 28.87 7.93
CA VAL A 50 -10.01 29.11 8.22
C VAL A 50 -10.09 30.05 9.43
N LEU A 51 -10.91 31.10 9.33
CA LEU A 51 -11.08 32.06 10.39
C LEU A 51 -12.23 31.63 11.33
N GLU A 52 -12.17 32.10 12.56
CA GLU A 52 -13.21 31.81 13.55
C GLU A 52 -14.61 32.24 13.04
N GLY A 53 -15.59 31.35 13.20
CA GLY A 53 -16.96 31.57 12.70
C GLY A 53 -17.15 31.37 11.21
N GLN A 54 -16.10 31.00 10.45
CA GLN A 54 -16.17 30.68 9.03
C GLN A 54 -16.02 29.17 8.78
N HIS A 55 -16.51 28.69 7.64
CA HIS A 55 -16.41 27.29 7.21
C HIS A 55 -15.64 27.11 5.90
N THR A 56 -15.31 28.23 5.25
CA THR A 56 -14.59 28.23 3.96
C THR A 56 -13.12 28.58 4.17
N ALA A 57 -12.23 27.80 3.56
CA ALA A 57 -10.81 28.08 3.59
C ALA A 57 -10.44 29.27 2.70
N ILE A 58 -9.66 30.19 3.24
CA ILE A 58 -9.02 31.29 2.50
C ILE A 58 -7.68 30.78 1.98
N THR A 59 -7.42 31.01 0.68
CA THR A 59 -6.20 30.57 -0.02
C THR A 59 -5.41 31.73 -0.63
N ASP A 60 -5.93 32.95 -0.57
CA ASP A 60 -5.27 34.16 -1.09
C ASP A 60 -5.29 35.26 -0.03
N VAL A 61 -4.17 35.95 0.14
CA VAL A 61 -4.01 37.07 1.06
C VAL A 61 -5.02 38.20 0.79
N ALA A 62 -5.38 38.40 -0.49
CA ALA A 62 -6.36 39.43 -0.88
C ALA A 62 -7.75 39.18 -0.34
N ASN A 63 -8.07 37.95 0.07
CA ASN A 63 -9.36 37.57 0.61
C ASN A 63 -9.43 37.65 2.16
N LEU A 64 -8.34 38.06 2.81
CA LEU A 64 -8.36 38.29 4.27
C LEU A 64 -9.19 39.52 4.61
N PRO A 65 -10.04 39.47 5.65
CA PRO A 65 -10.79 40.64 6.14
C PRO A 65 -9.86 41.79 6.52
N SER A 66 -10.32 43.02 6.32
CA SER A 66 -9.59 44.22 6.79
C SER A 66 -9.70 44.40 8.32
N SER A 67 -10.77 43.86 8.94
CA SER A 67 -10.97 43.86 10.38
C SER A 67 -10.10 42.82 11.09
N ASP A 68 -9.99 42.91 12.42
CA ASP A 68 -9.36 41.88 13.24
C ASP A 68 -10.14 40.56 13.15
N PHE A 69 -9.40 39.45 13.22
CA PHE A 69 -9.93 38.09 13.15
C PHE A 69 -9.01 37.13 13.93
N HIS A 70 -9.54 35.96 14.25
CA HIS A 70 -8.79 34.84 14.81
C HIS A 70 -8.66 33.70 13.80
N VAL A 71 -7.47 33.11 13.69
CA VAL A 71 -7.22 31.92 12.88
C VAL A 71 -7.57 30.69 13.68
N GLN A 72 -8.53 29.91 13.18
CA GLN A 72 -8.99 28.68 13.82
C GLN A 72 -8.28 27.45 13.21
N THR A 73 -8.08 27.41 11.89
CA THR A 73 -7.46 26.27 11.21
C THR A 73 -6.25 26.70 10.40
N LEU A 74 -5.16 25.97 10.54
CA LEU A 74 -3.97 26.05 9.70
C LEU A 74 -3.83 24.80 8.83
N ASN A 75 -3.79 24.98 7.53
CA ASN A 75 -3.71 23.87 6.60
C ASN A 75 -2.47 24.01 5.70
N PHE A 76 -1.45 23.21 6.00
CA PHE A 76 -0.18 23.12 5.28
C PHE A 76 -0.22 22.13 4.10
N THR A 77 -1.36 21.51 3.81
CA THR A 77 -1.42 20.44 2.79
C THR A 77 -1.15 20.93 1.37
N GLY A 78 -1.34 22.22 1.11
CA GLY A 78 -1.00 22.87 -0.15
C GLY A 78 0.48 23.22 -0.33
N ILE A 79 1.28 23.17 0.74
CA ILE A 79 2.71 23.47 0.68
C ILE A 79 3.44 22.24 0.16
N THR A 80 4.17 22.38 -0.95
CA THR A 80 4.79 21.24 -1.64
C THR A 80 6.29 21.08 -1.36
N GLN A 81 6.96 22.13 -0.90
CA GLN A 81 8.39 22.11 -0.59
C GLN A 81 8.65 22.80 0.75
N TRP A 82 9.46 22.16 1.57
CA TRP A 82 9.96 22.72 2.84
C TRP A 82 11.40 23.13 2.64
N ALA A 83 11.66 24.42 2.51
CA ALA A 83 13.03 24.92 2.50
C ALA A 83 13.52 25.12 3.95
N SER A 84 14.82 24.92 4.21
CA SER A 84 15.43 25.17 5.53
C SER A 84 15.20 26.60 6.05
N ALA A 85 15.02 27.57 5.15
CA ALA A 85 14.64 28.95 5.49
C ALA A 85 13.26 29.05 6.17
N LEU A 86 12.36 28.09 5.88
CA LEU A 86 11.01 28.07 6.46
C LEU A 86 11.02 27.86 7.98
N ASP A 87 11.97 27.09 8.49
CA ASP A 87 12.10 26.86 9.92
C ASP A 87 12.41 28.13 10.69
N ASP A 88 13.24 28.98 10.12
CA ASP A 88 13.60 30.26 10.75
C ASP A 88 12.43 31.23 10.70
N GLU A 89 11.62 31.19 9.65
CA GLU A 89 10.39 31.99 9.54
C GLU A 89 9.31 31.50 10.50
N LEU A 90 9.06 30.20 10.58
CA LEU A 90 8.11 29.60 11.52
C LEU A 90 8.43 29.98 12.96
N ARG A 91 9.69 29.97 13.34
CA ARG A 91 10.13 30.34 14.69
C ARG A 91 9.88 31.81 15.05
N ARG A 92 9.68 32.65 14.06
CA ARG A 92 9.38 34.08 14.23
C ARG A 92 7.88 34.37 14.31
N LEU A 93 7.06 33.36 14.02
CA LEU A 93 5.61 33.53 14.14
C LEU A 93 5.22 33.72 15.62
N PRO A 94 4.21 34.55 15.87
CA PRO A 94 3.68 34.73 17.22
C PRO A 94 3.00 33.44 17.71
N PRO A 95 2.77 33.31 19.04
CA PRO A 95 2.08 32.15 19.60
C PRO A 95 0.68 31.94 18.99
N LEU A 96 0.37 30.69 18.63
CA LEU A 96 -0.87 30.27 17.96
C LEU A 96 -1.99 30.04 18.98
N LYS A 97 -2.47 31.12 19.63
CA LYS A 97 -3.39 31.02 20.80
C LYS A 97 -4.81 30.55 20.47
N HIS A 98 -5.30 30.83 19.24
CA HIS A 98 -6.71 30.57 18.86
C HIS A 98 -6.84 29.35 17.91
N VAL A 99 -5.70 28.78 17.49
CA VAL A 99 -5.69 27.66 16.54
C VAL A 99 -6.23 26.40 17.20
N LYS A 100 -7.28 25.83 16.59
CA LYS A 100 -7.94 24.59 17.03
C LYS A 100 -7.56 23.39 16.17
N GLU A 101 -7.21 23.62 14.90
CA GLU A 101 -6.95 22.55 13.96
C GLU A 101 -5.69 22.83 13.14
N VAL A 102 -4.86 21.80 13.00
CA VAL A 102 -3.63 21.84 12.19
C VAL A 102 -3.56 20.61 11.29
N TYR A 103 -3.44 20.86 9.99
CA TYR A 103 -3.29 19.84 8.95
C TYR A 103 -1.95 20.01 8.27
N ILE A 104 -1.08 19.01 8.34
CA ILE A 104 0.29 19.07 7.81
C ILE A 104 0.48 17.99 6.76
N ASN A 105 1.09 18.36 5.62
CA ASN A 105 1.53 17.40 4.62
C ASN A 105 2.82 16.73 5.09
N GLY A 106 2.77 15.43 5.40
CA GLY A 106 3.94 14.67 5.85
C GLY A 106 5.10 14.64 4.85
N ARG A 107 4.85 14.90 3.55
CA ARG A 107 5.90 15.05 2.54
C ARG A 107 6.87 16.20 2.83
N LEU A 108 6.44 17.20 3.58
CA LEU A 108 7.29 18.34 3.95
C LEU A 108 8.53 17.91 4.74
N TRP A 109 8.47 16.74 5.40
CA TRP A 109 9.57 16.20 6.19
C TRP A 109 10.24 14.97 5.58
N TYR A 110 9.93 14.70 4.31
CA TYR A 110 10.62 13.64 3.58
C TYR A 110 12.14 13.89 3.65
N ASP A 111 12.88 12.88 4.08
CA ASP A 111 14.35 12.92 4.23
C ASP A 111 14.91 14.00 5.19
N GLN A 112 14.06 14.60 6.03
CA GLN A 112 14.48 15.57 7.01
C GLN A 112 14.93 14.89 8.32
N PRO A 113 15.91 15.46 9.04
CA PRO A 113 16.30 14.95 10.35
C PRO A 113 15.14 15.03 11.36
N VAL A 114 14.97 13.98 12.21
CA VAL A 114 13.98 13.98 13.31
C VAL A 114 14.08 15.24 14.19
N ALA A 115 15.31 15.75 14.41
CA ALA A 115 15.55 16.96 15.18
C ALA A 115 14.83 18.18 14.58
N LEU A 116 14.78 18.30 13.26
CA LEU A 116 14.07 19.38 12.57
C LEU A 116 12.57 19.26 12.76
N VAL A 117 12.00 18.07 12.50
CA VAL A 117 10.58 17.81 12.71
C VAL A 117 10.17 18.09 14.15
N ARG A 118 10.99 17.68 15.12
CA ARG A 118 10.76 17.96 16.53
C ARG A 118 10.72 19.45 16.82
N THR A 119 11.63 20.23 16.28
CA THR A 119 11.69 21.69 16.49
C THR A 119 10.46 22.36 15.88
N THR A 120 10.05 21.95 14.67
CA THR A 120 8.85 22.46 14.01
C THR A 120 7.59 22.12 14.81
N MET A 121 7.47 20.89 15.28
CA MET A 121 6.30 20.47 16.07
C MET A 121 6.21 21.17 17.42
N ALA A 122 7.34 21.53 18.04
CA ALA A 122 7.37 22.28 19.30
C ALA A 122 6.69 23.66 19.19
N LEU A 123 6.54 24.21 17.99
CA LEU A 123 5.81 25.48 17.79
C LEU A 123 4.32 25.35 18.13
N PHE A 124 3.75 24.16 17.94
CA PHE A 124 2.35 23.90 18.26
C PHE A 124 2.11 23.60 19.75
N ALA A 125 3.16 23.31 20.53
CA ALA A 125 3.05 23.10 21.98
C ALA A 125 2.48 24.32 22.72
N GLY A 126 2.68 25.54 22.15
CA GLY A 126 2.10 26.78 22.67
C GLY A 126 0.67 27.06 22.27
N SER A 127 -0.05 26.11 21.66
CA SER A 127 -1.43 26.27 21.17
C SER A 127 -2.43 25.63 22.15
N PRO A 128 -2.91 26.35 23.17
CA PRO A 128 -3.73 25.78 24.25
C PRO A 128 -5.12 25.32 23.79
N GLU A 129 -5.59 25.86 22.68
CA GLU A 129 -6.90 25.55 22.09
C GLU A 129 -6.84 24.42 21.04
N LEU A 130 -5.67 23.86 20.75
CA LEU A 130 -5.51 22.85 19.72
C LEU A 130 -6.26 21.56 20.08
N GLU A 131 -7.26 21.23 19.27
CA GLU A 131 -8.13 20.06 19.41
C GLU A 131 -7.78 18.96 18.38
N THR A 132 -7.29 19.34 17.19
CA THR A 132 -7.05 18.41 16.09
C THR A 132 -5.68 18.63 15.46
N LEU A 133 -4.88 17.57 15.41
CA LEU A 133 -3.61 17.52 14.69
C LEU A 133 -3.60 16.35 13.71
N VAL A 134 -3.48 16.67 12.42
CA VAL A 134 -3.47 15.68 11.35
C VAL A 134 -2.19 15.80 10.54
N LEU A 135 -1.41 14.73 10.51
CA LEU A 135 -0.38 14.53 9.51
C LEU A 135 -1.01 13.78 8.33
N SER A 136 -1.32 14.52 7.26
CA SER A 136 -1.87 13.93 6.06
C SER A 136 -0.76 13.34 5.21
N ARG A 137 -1.01 12.14 4.74
CA ARG A 137 -0.22 11.33 3.80
C ARG A 137 1.23 11.73 3.56
N PRO A 138 2.16 10.89 3.94
CA PRO A 138 3.22 10.53 3.04
C PRO A 138 2.73 9.40 2.16
N VAL A 139 2.92 9.51 0.87
CA VAL A 139 2.88 8.35 0.01
C VAL A 139 4.15 7.58 0.30
N GLN A 140 4.03 6.47 1.05
CA GLN A 140 5.02 5.39 1.21
C GLN A 140 6.41 5.69 1.80
N THR A 141 6.59 6.78 2.48
CA THR A 141 7.80 7.00 3.27
C THR A 141 7.41 7.25 4.71
N TYR A 142 8.13 6.63 5.66
CA TYR A 142 7.93 6.97 7.07
C TYR A 142 8.28 8.43 7.28
N ILE A 143 7.35 9.16 7.88
CA ILE A 143 7.67 10.49 8.38
C ILE A 143 8.67 10.30 9.52
N PRO A 144 9.74 11.11 9.61
CA PRO A 144 10.65 11.09 10.74
C PRO A 144 10.01 11.72 11.99
N PHE A 145 8.90 11.12 12.40
CA PHE A 145 8.06 11.52 13.52
C PHE A 145 8.02 10.34 14.50
N ASP A 146 8.65 10.49 15.64
CA ASP A 146 8.76 9.47 16.69
C ASP A 146 8.25 9.99 18.04
N ASP A 147 8.40 9.19 19.10
CA ASP A 147 7.99 9.59 20.45
C ASP A 147 8.71 10.86 20.96
N THR A 148 9.89 11.20 20.44
CA THR A 148 10.58 12.44 20.82
C THR A 148 9.91 13.67 20.25
N VAL A 149 9.32 13.54 19.06
CA VAL A 149 8.52 14.59 18.42
C VAL A 149 7.18 14.75 19.13
N LEU A 150 6.50 13.64 19.48
CA LEU A 150 5.28 13.70 20.29
C LEU A 150 5.51 14.40 21.64
N LYS A 151 6.63 14.11 22.31
CA LYS A 151 6.99 14.79 23.56
C LYS A 151 7.17 16.30 23.38
N ALA A 152 7.65 16.75 22.24
CA ALA A 152 7.83 18.16 21.95
C ALA A 152 6.51 18.92 21.77
N LEU A 153 5.40 18.23 21.53
CA LEU A 153 4.05 18.80 21.43
C LEU A 153 3.40 19.08 22.78
N GLN A 154 4.01 18.69 23.90
CA GLN A 154 3.40 18.87 25.22
C GLN A 154 3.63 20.29 25.77
N PRO A 155 2.67 20.88 26.51
CA PRO A 155 1.32 20.38 26.77
C PRO A 155 0.30 20.81 25.71
N LEU A 156 -0.56 19.88 25.29
CA LEU A 156 -1.74 20.16 24.47
C LEU A 156 -3.01 19.66 25.21
N PRO A 157 -3.54 20.43 26.15
CA PRO A 157 -4.56 19.95 27.09
C PRO A 157 -5.93 19.69 26.45
N LYS A 158 -6.20 20.27 25.28
CA LYS A 158 -7.48 20.13 24.57
C LYS A 158 -7.39 19.19 23.37
N LEU A 159 -6.22 18.54 23.13
CA LEU A 159 -6.07 17.66 22.00
C LEU A 159 -6.97 16.43 22.11
N LYS A 160 -7.90 16.29 21.16
CA LYS A 160 -8.88 15.20 21.05
C LYS A 160 -8.63 14.27 19.88
N ASN A 161 -8.15 14.83 18.76
CA ASN A 161 -7.99 14.10 17.52
C ASN A 161 -6.53 14.14 17.09
N LEU A 162 -5.88 12.98 17.07
CA LEU A 162 -4.49 12.81 16.63
C LEU A 162 -4.43 11.79 15.51
N ARG A 163 -4.01 12.24 14.30
CA ARG A 163 -3.77 11.35 13.16
C ARG A 163 -2.31 11.49 12.72
N ILE A 164 -1.54 10.42 12.91
CA ILE A 164 -0.09 10.37 12.67
C ILE A 164 0.29 9.07 11.98
N ARG A 165 -0.31 8.82 10.82
CA ARG A 165 -0.12 7.57 10.03
C ARG A 165 1.30 7.45 9.49
N GLN A 166 1.81 6.21 9.35
CA GLN A 166 3.11 5.92 8.72
C GLN A 166 4.28 6.66 9.37
N THR A 167 4.25 6.79 10.67
CA THR A 167 5.31 7.41 11.48
C THR A 167 6.21 6.34 12.13
N ARG A 168 7.04 6.75 13.07
CA ARG A 168 7.89 5.86 13.89
C ARG A 168 7.53 5.97 15.38
N VAL A 169 6.28 6.20 15.69
CA VAL A 169 5.82 6.33 17.07
C VAL A 169 5.69 4.94 17.68
N ALA A 170 6.49 4.65 18.70
CA ALA A 170 6.40 3.41 19.46
C ALA A 170 5.27 3.44 20.51
N GLY A 171 4.76 4.64 20.84
CA GLY A 171 3.59 4.86 21.67
C GLY A 171 3.85 5.33 23.09
N ALA A 172 5.10 5.28 23.58
CA ALA A 172 5.41 5.66 24.97
C ALA A 172 5.03 7.11 25.31
N ALA A 173 5.07 8.01 24.33
CA ALA A 173 4.71 9.42 24.51
C ALA A 173 3.20 9.67 24.47
N LEU A 174 2.39 8.74 24.00
CA LEU A 174 0.94 8.91 23.88
C LEU A 174 0.26 9.08 25.24
N ALA A 175 0.77 8.44 26.28
CA ALA A 175 0.23 8.55 27.65
C ALA A 175 0.11 10.00 28.15
N ALA A 176 0.83 10.95 27.54
CA ALA A 176 0.74 12.37 27.87
C ALA A 176 -0.47 13.09 27.28
N PHE A 177 -1.28 12.42 26.45
CA PHE A 177 -2.48 12.98 25.83
C PHE A 177 -3.75 12.22 26.25
N PRO A 178 -4.09 12.20 27.55
CA PRO A 178 -5.19 11.38 28.09
C PRO A 178 -6.58 11.84 27.61
N GLY A 179 -6.67 13.04 27.04
CA GLY A 179 -7.91 13.62 26.49
C GLY A 179 -8.25 13.18 25.07
N LEU A 180 -7.45 12.30 24.44
CA LEU A 180 -7.74 11.84 23.10
C LEU A 180 -9.06 11.08 23.02
N GLU A 181 -9.88 11.47 22.04
CA GLU A 181 -11.12 10.83 21.64
C GLU A 181 -10.95 10.00 20.35
N SER A 182 -10.02 10.42 19.48
CA SER A 182 -9.69 9.74 18.23
C SER A 182 -8.17 9.65 18.02
N LEU A 183 -7.69 8.43 17.73
CA LEU A 183 -6.29 8.15 17.47
C LEU A 183 -6.15 7.30 16.20
N ASP A 184 -5.33 7.76 15.25
CA ASP A 184 -5.07 7.05 13.99
C ASP A 184 -3.55 6.88 13.79
N LEU A 185 -3.10 5.63 13.93
CA LEU A 185 -1.72 5.16 13.79
C LEU A 185 -1.56 4.19 12.62
N ASN A 186 -2.50 4.19 11.67
CA ASN A 186 -2.46 3.24 10.55
C ASN A 186 -1.09 3.21 9.87
N TYR A 187 -0.61 1.99 9.62
CA TYR A 187 0.69 1.69 8.99
C TYR A 187 1.91 2.16 9.77
N ASP A 188 1.76 2.44 11.08
CA ASP A 188 2.92 2.67 11.95
C ASP A 188 3.46 1.34 12.49
N ARG A 189 4.43 0.76 11.79
CA ARG A 189 5.01 -0.54 12.13
C ARG A 189 5.90 -0.54 13.38
N THR A 190 6.19 0.61 13.94
CA THR A 190 6.93 0.71 15.21
C THR A 190 5.99 0.63 16.41
N PHE A 191 4.70 0.91 16.20
CA PHE A 191 3.68 0.76 17.22
C PHE A 191 3.36 -0.73 17.43
N ASN A 192 3.52 -1.18 18.67
CA ASN A 192 3.40 -2.59 19.06
C ASN A 192 2.66 -2.73 20.39
N ASP A 193 2.70 -3.91 21.01
CA ASP A 193 1.99 -4.22 22.26
C ASP A 193 2.39 -3.27 23.41
N ALA A 194 3.65 -2.86 23.50
CA ALA A 194 4.09 -1.88 24.49
C ALA A 194 3.44 -0.50 24.25
N GLY A 195 3.27 -0.13 22.98
CA GLY A 195 2.50 1.06 22.59
C GLY A 195 1.04 0.97 23.01
N LEU A 196 0.38 -0.18 22.77
CA LEU A 196 -0.99 -0.40 23.23
C LEU A 196 -1.15 -0.30 24.74
N ALA A 197 -0.15 -0.73 25.52
CA ALA A 197 -0.19 -0.60 26.98
C ALA A 197 -0.28 0.87 27.43
N SER A 198 0.27 1.81 26.67
CA SER A 198 0.18 3.25 26.95
C SER A 198 -1.23 3.82 26.75
N LEU A 199 -2.09 3.17 25.96
CA LEU A 199 -3.47 3.59 25.71
C LEU A 199 -4.45 3.13 26.80
N LYS A 200 -4.06 2.22 27.68
CA LYS A 200 -4.93 1.60 28.69
C LYS A 200 -5.72 2.60 29.55
N SER A 201 -5.15 3.76 29.82
CA SER A 201 -5.78 4.84 30.61
C SER A 201 -6.67 5.79 29.79
N MET A 202 -6.67 5.68 28.46
CA MET A 202 -7.39 6.60 27.57
C MET A 202 -8.86 6.18 27.41
N THR A 203 -9.59 6.09 28.51
CA THR A 203 -11.00 5.63 28.55
C THR A 203 -11.97 6.56 27.80
N GLY A 204 -11.49 7.71 27.31
CA GLY A 204 -12.22 8.63 26.45
C GLY A 204 -12.23 8.28 24.98
N LEU A 205 -11.36 7.35 24.53
CA LEU A 205 -11.26 6.97 23.12
C LEU A 205 -12.57 6.39 22.59
N THR A 206 -13.01 6.94 21.46
CA THR A 206 -14.18 6.49 20.69
C THR A 206 -13.78 5.90 19.35
N THR A 207 -12.63 6.31 18.81
CA THR A 207 -12.12 5.88 17.50
C THR A 207 -10.65 5.52 17.61
N LEU A 208 -10.30 4.30 17.18
CA LEU A 208 -8.92 3.81 17.20
C LEU A 208 -8.60 3.05 15.90
N TYR A 209 -7.64 3.55 15.14
CA TYR A 209 -7.18 2.93 13.90
C TYR A 209 -5.72 2.48 14.02
N LEU A 210 -5.50 1.16 13.92
CA LEU A 210 -4.20 0.49 14.11
C LEU A 210 -3.79 -0.38 12.92
N ARG A 211 -4.47 -0.26 11.79
CA ARG A 211 -4.23 -1.09 10.61
C ARG A 211 -2.75 -1.16 10.23
N GLY A 212 -2.22 -2.39 10.04
CA GLY A 212 -0.86 -2.62 9.56
C GLY A 212 0.23 -2.15 10.54
N THR A 213 -0.06 -2.18 11.83
CA THR A 213 0.91 -1.97 12.92
C THR A 213 1.65 -3.27 13.26
N SER A 214 2.33 -3.34 14.41
CA SER A 214 3.01 -4.56 14.89
C SER A 214 2.40 -5.09 16.19
N ILE A 215 1.08 -4.94 16.35
CA ILE A 215 0.36 -5.43 17.52
C ILE A 215 0.03 -6.92 17.38
N THR A 216 -0.08 -7.59 18.52
CA THR A 216 -0.45 -9.00 18.63
C THR A 216 -1.66 -9.20 19.55
N ASP A 217 -2.12 -10.45 19.70
CA ASP A 217 -3.21 -10.82 20.59
C ASP A 217 -2.95 -10.40 22.04
N GLU A 218 -1.69 -10.46 22.49
CA GLU A 218 -1.31 -10.05 23.83
C GLU A 218 -1.53 -8.54 24.06
N GLY A 219 -1.17 -7.73 23.05
CA GLY A 219 -1.39 -6.28 23.10
C GLY A 219 -2.86 -5.91 23.22
N LEU A 220 -3.76 -6.62 22.52
CA LEU A 220 -5.20 -6.33 22.51
C LEU A 220 -5.86 -6.40 23.91
N LYS A 221 -5.28 -7.14 24.85
CA LYS A 221 -5.77 -7.17 26.24
C LYS A 221 -5.77 -5.79 26.90
N ASN A 222 -4.91 -4.88 26.45
CA ASN A 222 -4.87 -3.49 26.95
C ASN A 222 -6.05 -2.64 26.50
N LEU A 223 -6.78 -3.06 25.43
CA LEU A 223 -7.94 -2.34 24.92
C LEU A 223 -9.25 -2.69 25.65
N ALA A 224 -9.29 -3.77 26.45
CA ALA A 224 -10.49 -4.28 27.12
C ALA A 224 -11.23 -3.23 27.99
N GLY A 225 -10.50 -2.25 28.53
CA GLY A 225 -11.05 -1.13 29.32
C GLY A 225 -11.56 0.05 28.52
N LEU A 226 -11.35 0.11 27.21
CA LEU A 226 -11.72 1.22 26.35
C LEU A 226 -13.19 1.09 25.87
N THR A 227 -14.11 0.95 26.81
CA THR A 227 -15.52 0.59 26.54
C THR A 227 -16.31 1.65 25.75
N LYS A 228 -15.78 2.86 25.57
CA LYS A 228 -16.39 3.91 24.74
C LYS A 228 -16.06 3.78 23.26
N LEU A 229 -15.19 2.83 22.86
CA LEU A 229 -14.86 2.63 21.45
C LEU A 229 -16.12 2.31 20.63
N THR A 230 -16.31 3.09 19.58
CA THR A 230 -17.35 2.90 18.55
C THR A 230 -16.76 2.44 17.22
N GLU A 231 -15.49 2.75 16.99
CA GLU A 231 -14.77 2.38 15.76
C GLU A 231 -13.39 1.79 16.11
N LEU A 232 -13.11 0.61 15.56
CA LEU A 232 -11.83 -0.08 15.74
C LEU A 232 -11.37 -0.70 14.41
N ASP A 233 -10.18 -0.32 13.95
CA ASP A 233 -9.53 -0.92 12.77
C ASP A 233 -8.28 -1.69 13.20
N LEU A 234 -8.30 -3.01 12.99
CA LEU A 234 -7.22 -3.97 13.25
C LEU A 234 -6.83 -4.71 11.96
N ALA A 235 -7.09 -4.11 10.81
CA ALA A 235 -6.80 -4.74 9.54
C ALA A 235 -5.30 -4.93 9.31
N ASP A 236 -4.95 -5.97 8.57
CA ASP A 236 -3.55 -6.28 8.18
C ASP A 236 -2.60 -6.49 9.39
N ASP A 237 -3.16 -6.78 10.58
CA ASP A 237 -2.43 -7.18 11.79
C ASP A 237 -2.54 -8.70 12.01
N GLY A 238 -1.58 -9.28 12.73
CA GLY A 238 -1.50 -10.72 12.95
C GLY A 238 -2.53 -11.29 13.95
N ILE A 239 -3.65 -10.59 14.18
CA ILE A 239 -4.66 -10.90 15.19
C ILE A 239 -5.34 -12.25 14.90
N THR A 240 -5.54 -13.04 15.96
CA THR A 240 -6.25 -14.32 15.93
C THR A 240 -7.54 -14.29 16.76
N ASP A 241 -8.17 -15.45 16.90
CA ASP A 241 -9.37 -15.63 17.73
C ASP A 241 -9.11 -15.28 19.21
N GLU A 242 -7.88 -15.54 19.71
CA GLU A 242 -7.48 -15.25 21.09
C GLU A 242 -7.46 -13.73 21.34
N GLY A 243 -6.87 -12.96 20.44
CA GLY A 243 -6.86 -11.50 20.54
C GLY A 243 -8.26 -10.91 20.48
N LEU A 244 -9.10 -11.42 19.57
CA LEU A 244 -10.47 -10.95 19.45
C LEU A 244 -11.30 -11.23 20.72
N ALA A 245 -11.04 -12.34 21.42
CA ALA A 245 -11.70 -12.67 22.68
C ALA A 245 -11.47 -11.60 23.77
N ALA A 246 -10.29 -10.94 23.76
CA ALA A 246 -9.99 -9.86 24.72
C ALA A 246 -10.88 -8.63 24.51
N LEU A 247 -11.49 -8.47 23.32
CA LEU A 247 -12.34 -7.33 22.95
C LEU A 247 -13.84 -7.56 23.24
N ALA A 248 -14.24 -8.71 23.75
CA ALA A 248 -15.65 -9.09 23.96
C ALA A 248 -16.44 -8.06 24.81
N GLY A 249 -15.76 -7.29 25.66
CA GLY A 249 -16.34 -6.23 26.49
C GLY A 249 -16.65 -4.91 25.75
N LEU A 250 -16.20 -4.74 24.52
CA LEU A 250 -16.38 -3.50 23.74
C LEU A 250 -17.74 -3.46 23.04
N THR A 251 -18.80 -3.53 23.82
CA THR A 251 -20.20 -3.66 23.33
C THR A 251 -20.75 -2.42 22.62
N HIS A 252 -20.05 -1.28 22.69
CA HIS A 252 -20.46 -0.04 22.01
C HIS A 252 -19.89 0.08 20.59
N LEU A 253 -19.11 -0.90 20.12
CA LEU A 253 -18.57 -0.89 18.77
C LEU A 253 -19.71 -0.87 17.73
N ARG A 254 -19.56 0.05 16.78
CA ARG A 254 -20.42 0.19 15.59
C ARG A 254 -19.67 -0.23 14.32
N ARG A 255 -18.35 0.03 14.26
CA ARG A 255 -17.51 -0.37 13.12
C ARG A 255 -16.30 -1.17 13.61
N LEU A 256 -16.14 -2.38 13.08
CA LEU A 256 -15.01 -3.25 13.37
C LEU A 256 -14.40 -3.75 12.07
N ASN A 257 -13.13 -3.45 11.86
CA ASN A 257 -12.39 -3.91 10.70
C ASN A 257 -11.35 -4.96 11.13
N LEU A 258 -11.53 -6.20 10.64
CA LEU A 258 -10.66 -7.36 10.87
C LEU A 258 -10.06 -7.86 9.54
N GLN A 259 -10.03 -7.01 8.50
CA GLN A 259 -9.50 -7.39 7.21
C GLN A 259 -8.12 -8.03 7.31
N ALA A 260 -7.90 -9.14 6.59
CA ALA A 260 -6.63 -9.86 6.51
C ALA A 260 -6.03 -10.29 7.85
N SER A 261 -6.87 -10.41 8.91
CA SER A 261 -6.50 -11.01 10.18
C SER A 261 -6.63 -12.55 10.12
N ASN A 262 -6.09 -13.23 11.14
CA ASN A 262 -6.18 -14.68 11.27
C ASN A 262 -7.45 -15.16 11.99
N VAL A 263 -8.48 -14.32 12.09
CA VAL A 263 -9.73 -14.62 12.76
C VAL A 263 -10.51 -15.70 12.00
N SER A 264 -11.01 -16.68 12.76
CA SER A 264 -11.83 -17.79 12.29
C SER A 264 -13.26 -17.74 12.88
N ASP A 265 -14.02 -18.82 12.70
CA ASP A 265 -15.37 -18.95 13.27
C ASP A 265 -15.37 -18.86 14.81
N ALA A 266 -14.31 -19.34 15.48
CA ALA A 266 -14.21 -19.28 16.93
C ALA A 266 -14.12 -17.84 17.45
N GLY A 267 -13.36 -16.98 16.77
CA GLY A 267 -13.24 -15.56 17.14
C GLY A 267 -14.56 -14.80 17.09
N LEU A 268 -15.49 -15.21 16.22
CA LEU A 268 -16.79 -14.55 16.12
C LEU A 268 -17.69 -14.72 17.36
N ASP A 269 -17.35 -15.65 18.26
CA ASP A 269 -18.04 -15.73 19.56
C ASP A 269 -17.80 -14.48 20.40
N ALA A 270 -16.64 -13.85 20.31
CA ALA A 270 -16.31 -12.63 21.03
C ALA A 270 -17.15 -11.43 20.63
N ILE A 271 -17.58 -11.34 19.37
CA ILE A 271 -18.36 -10.21 18.86
C ILE A 271 -19.88 -10.38 19.01
N ARG A 272 -20.35 -11.58 19.42
CA ARG A 272 -21.80 -11.84 19.58
C ARG A 272 -22.51 -10.87 20.52
N GLY A 273 -21.78 -10.33 21.50
CA GLY A 273 -22.28 -9.31 22.45
C GLY A 273 -22.30 -7.88 21.89
N MET A 274 -21.69 -7.61 20.75
CA MET A 274 -21.59 -6.29 20.14
C MET A 274 -22.86 -5.98 19.33
N THR A 275 -24.02 -5.96 20.01
CA THR A 275 -25.34 -5.84 19.36
C THR A 275 -25.57 -4.51 18.62
N GLY A 276 -24.77 -3.49 18.92
CA GLY A 276 -24.75 -2.20 18.24
C GLY A 276 -23.91 -2.16 16.96
N LEU A 277 -23.27 -3.28 16.56
CA LEU A 277 -22.38 -3.32 15.39
C LEU A 277 -23.16 -3.09 14.10
N GLU A 278 -22.73 -2.09 13.32
CA GLU A 278 -23.33 -1.68 12.06
C GLU A 278 -22.52 -2.11 10.85
N GLU A 279 -21.18 -2.11 10.97
CA GLU A 279 -20.26 -2.47 9.89
C GLU A 279 -19.18 -3.44 10.39
N LEU A 280 -19.00 -4.54 9.66
CA LEU A 280 -18.00 -5.56 9.96
C LEU A 280 -17.24 -5.93 8.69
N SER A 281 -15.91 -5.77 8.70
CA SER A 281 -15.06 -6.30 7.64
C SER A 281 -14.39 -7.59 8.08
N LEU A 282 -14.68 -8.66 7.36
CA LEU A 282 -14.06 -9.97 7.45
C LEU A 282 -13.35 -10.34 6.13
N TYR A 283 -12.94 -9.33 5.38
CA TYR A 283 -12.19 -9.49 4.14
C TYR A 283 -10.92 -10.31 4.37
N ARG A 284 -10.71 -11.38 3.60
CA ARG A 284 -9.53 -12.27 3.73
C ARG A 284 -9.33 -12.85 5.14
N THR A 285 -10.39 -13.16 5.87
CA THR A 285 -10.33 -13.90 7.14
C THR A 285 -10.60 -15.39 6.92
N LYS A 286 -10.46 -16.20 7.99
CA LYS A 286 -10.70 -17.65 7.96
C LYS A 286 -12.16 -18.01 8.26
N VAL A 287 -13.08 -17.05 8.27
CA VAL A 287 -14.49 -17.24 8.63
C VAL A 287 -15.22 -18.05 7.57
N THR A 288 -15.94 -19.10 8.02
CA THR A 288 -16.78 -19.99 7.21
C THR A 288 -18.27 -19.73 7.44
N ASN A 289 -19.16 -20.56 6.87
CA ASN A 289 -20.60 -20.48 7.10
C ASN A 289 -20.98 -20.68 8.58
N ALA A 290 -20.22 -21.50 9.32
CA ALA A 290 -20.46 -21.70 10.75
C ALA A 290 -20.24 -20.42 11.56
N GLY A 291 -19.24 -19.62 11.17
CA GLY A 291 -19.02 -18.30 11.73
C GLY A 291 -20.14 -17.31 11.37
N LEU A 292 -20.62 -17.31 10.12
CA LEU A 292 -21.72 -16.44 9.69
C LEU A 292 -23.00 -16.66 10.51
N ALA A 293 -23.31 -17.90 10.88
CA ALA A 293 -24.46 -18.21 11.73
C ALA A 293 -24.40 -17.50 13.09
N LYS A 294 -23.18 -17.19 13.62
CA LYS A 294 -23.00 -16.48 14.88
C LYS A 294 -23.34 -14.99 14.79
N LEU A 295 -23.36 -14.41 13.58
CA LEU A 295 -23.71 -13.01 13.34
C LEU A 295 -25.22 -12.76 13.35
N ALA A 296 -26.05 -13.80 13.37
CA ALA A 296 -27.52 -13.70 13.26
C ALA A 296 -28.17 -12.79 14.33
N ASN A 297 -27.55 -12.62 15.49
CA ASN A 297 -28.02 -11.77 16.56
C ASN A 297 -27.66 -10.27 16.41
N LEU A 298 -26.77 -9.92 15.50
CA LEU A 298 -26.31 -8.54 15.28
C LEU A 298 -27.30 -7.78 14.41
N LYS A 299 -28.49 -7.49 14.95
CA LYS A 299 -29.62 -6.91 14.19
C LYS A 299 -29.40 -5.50 13.66
N GLN A 300 -28.40 -4.78 14.17
CA GLN A 300 -28.01 -3.45 13.66
C GLN A 300 -27.02 -3.51 12.49
N LEU A 301 -26.54 -4.73 12.13
CA LEU A 301 -25.53 -4.91 11.10
C LEU A 301 -26.10 -4.52 9.72
N ARG A 302 -25.49 -3.51 9.10
CA ARG A 302 -25.90 -2.91 7.81
C ARG A 302 -24.95 -3.26 6.68
N ALA A 303 -23.69 -3.56 7.01
CA ALA A 303 -22.70 -3.94 6.04
C ALA A 303 -21.75 -5.00 6.58
N VAL A 304 -21.51 -6.04 5.79
CA VAL A 304 -20.48 -7.07 6.05
C VAL A 304 -19.66 -7.27 4.78
N ASP A 305 -18.34 -7.21 4.92
CA ASP A 305 -17.44 -7.57 3.83
C ASP A 305 -16.88 -8.97 4.05
N LEU A 306 -17.32 -9.92 3.22
CA LEU A 306 -16.92 -11.33 3.23
C LEU A 306 -16.07 -11.72 2.02
N ARG A 307 -15.63 -10.74 1.22
CA ARG A 307 -14.80 -11.04 0.04
C ARG A 307 -13.51 -11.72 0.48
N TYR A 308 -13.18 -12.81 -0.20
CA TYR A 308 -12.00 -13.64 0.11
C TYR A 308 -11.99 -14.27 1.52
N SER A 309 -13.13 -14.30 2.22
CA SER A 309 -13.32 -15.16 3.38
C SER A 309 -13.60 -16.61 2.90
N ARG A 310 -13.77 -17.52 3.84
CA ARG A 310 -14.14 -18.93 3.52
C ARG A 310 -15.65 -19.18 3.51
N ALA A 311 -16.44 -18.12 3.58
CA ALA A 311 -17.88 -18.22 3.45
C ALA A 311 -18.26 -18.67 2.04
N THR A 312 -19.35 -19.42 1.93
CA THR A 312 -19.92 -19.84 0.64
C THR A 312 -21.21 -19.09 0.33
N ALA A 313 -21.68 -19.18 -0.90
CA ALA A 313 -22.94 -18.57 -1.32
C ALA A 313 -24.14 -19.04 -0.46
N SER A 314 -24.15 -20.30 0.00
CA SER A 314 -25.21 -20.80 0.90
C SER A 314 -25.19 -20.11 2.25
N GLY A 315 -24.00 -19.95 2.87
CA GLY A 315 -23.88 -19.24 4.14
C GLY A 315 -24.26 -17.76 4.03
N VAL A 316 -23.88 -17.11 2.92
CA VAL A 316 -24.30 -15.72 2.65
C VAL A 316 -25.81 -15.63 2.49
N LYS A 317 -26.46 -16.57 1.79
CA LYS A 317 -27.91 -16.62 1.64
C LYS A 317 -28.64 -16.76 2.99
N GLU A 318 -28.13 -17.61 3.88
CA GLU A 318 -28.64 -17.77 5.24
C GLU A 318 -28.45 -16.50 6.08
N LEU A 319 -27.27 -15.87 5.99
CA LEU A 319 -26.97 -14.61 6.67
C LEU A 319 -27.94 -13.50 6.23
N VAL A 320 -28.16 -13.34 4.92
CA VAL A 320 -29.08 -12.32 4.36
C VAL A 320 -30.52 -12.63 4.76
N ALA A 321 -30.93 -13.90 4.81
CA ALA A 321 -32.25 -14.27 5.31
C ALA A 321 -32.47 -13.89 6.78
N GLY A 322 -31.43 -14.00 7.62
CA GLY A 322 -31.45 -13.61 9.03
C GLY A 322 -31.27 -12.10 9.29
N LEU A 323 -30.65 -11.39 8.34
CA LEU A 323 -30.31 -9.96 8.38
C LEU A 323 -30.69 -9.27 7.05
N PRO A 324 -31.99 -9.06 6.77
CA PRO A 324 -32.45 -8.65 5.43
C PRO A 324 -32.00 -7.21 5.06
N ASN A 325 -31.65 -6.38 6.02
CA ASN A 325 -31.17 -5.01 5.78
C ASN A 325 -29.64 -4.92 5.65
N CYS A 326 -28.91 -6.04 5.80
CA CYS A 326 -27.45 -6.08 5.74
C CYS A 326 -26.98 -6.20 4.28
N LYS A 327 -26.15 -5.25 3.84
CA LYS A 327 -25.45 -5.33 2.56
C LYS A 327 -24.23 -6.24 2.74
N VAL A 328 -24.20 -7.36 2.04
CA VAL A 328 -23.09 -8.29 2.10
C VAL A 328 -22.25 -8.14 0.84
N ALA A 329 -21.02 -7.64 1.00
CA ALA A 329 -20.01 -7.70 -0.05
C ALA A 329 -19.42 -9.11 -0.03
N PHE A 330 -19.65 -9.88 -1.08
CA PHE A 330 -19.19 -11.25 -1.21
C PHE A 330 -18.71 -11.50 -2.64
N GLN A 331 -17.58 -12.16 -2.75
CA GLN A 331 -17.06 -12.61 -4.04
C GLN A 331 -17.14 -14.12 -4.05
N GLY A 332 -18.36 -14.62 -4.23
CA GLY A 332 -18.61 -16.04 -4.42
C GLY A 332 -18.15 -16.48 -5.81
N SER A 333 -17.70 -17.73 -5.92
CA SER A 333 -17.73 -18.41 -7.19
C SER A 333 -19.19 -18.35 -7.70
N SER A 334 -19.37 -18.09 -8.98
CA SER A 334 -20.68 -18.08 -9.65
C SER A 334 -21.33 -19.48 -9.76
N SER A 335 -20.90 -20.44 -8.94
CA SER A 335 -21.52 -21.74 -8.81
C SER A 335 -22.82 -21.57 -8.03
N GLY A 336 -23.94 -21.55 -8.74
CA GLY A 336 -25.27 -21.81 -8.18
C GLY A 336 -25.23 -23.07 -7.30
N GLU A 337 -26.23 -23.27 -6.44
CA GLU A 337 -26.37 -24.48 -5.61
C GLU A 337 -26.04 -25.72 -6.42
N VAL A 338 -24.79 -26.19 -6.32
CA VAL A 338 -24.44 -27.49 -6.88
C VAL A 338 -24.98 -28.52 -5.91
N LYS A 339 -26.08 -29.14 -6.25
CA LYS A 339 -26.51 -30.40 -5.61
C LYS A 339 -25.35 -31.39 -5.81
N ARG A 340 -24.51 -31.56 -4.78
CA ARG A 340 -23.47 -32.60 -4.78
C ARG A 340 -24.18 -33.96 -4.82
N THR A 341 -24.43 -34.44 -6.02
CA THR A 341 -25.13 -35.71 -6.25
C THR A 341 -24.23 -36.92 -6.05
N MET A 342 -22.88 -36.72 -6.01
CA MET A 342 -21.90 -37.79 -5.90
C MET A 342 -20.71 -37.34 -5.06
N SER A 343 -20.14 -38.22 -4.21
CA SER A 343 -18.87 -37.97 -3.48
C SER A 343 -17.69 -38.13 -4.44
N ALA A 344 -16.56 -37.42 -4.14
CA ALA A 344 -15.30 -37.55 -4.89
C ALA A 344 -14.84 -39.02 -4.99
N GLU A 345 -14.96 -39.77 -3.92
CA GLU A 345 -14.59 -41.19 -3.87
C GLU A 345 -15.39 -42.07 -4.82
N SER A 346 -16.72 -41.83 -4.94
CA SER A 346 -17.58 -42.59 -5.85
C SER A 346 -17.35 -42.25 -7.33
N VAL A 347 -16.73 -41.10 -7.60
CA VAL A 347 -16.40 -40.63 -8.95
C VAL A 347 -15.03 -41.16 -9.41
N ALA A 348 -14.07 -41.24 -8.49
CA ALA A 348 -12.71 -41.67 -8.78
C ALA A 348 -12.65 -43.07 -9.44
N SER A 349 -13.55 -43.98 -9.06
CA SER A 349 -13.64 -45.34 -9.62
C SER A 349 -14.15 -45.39 -11.05
N LYS A 350 -14.72 -44.29 -11.57
CA LYS A 350 -15.37 -44.24 -12.89
C LYS A 350 -14.46 -43.66 -13.99
N GLY A 351 -13.19 -43.31 -13.65
CA GLY A 351 -12.20 -42.82 -14.58
C GLY A 351 -12.24 -41.30 -14.85
N GLU A 352 -11.28 -40.83 -15.63
CA GLU A 352 -11.06 -39.41 -15.87
C GLU A 352 -12.25 -38.61 -16.43
N PRO A 353 -13.07 -39.14 -17.36
CA PRO A 353 -14.22 -38.41 -17.82
C PRO A 353 -15.24 -38.08 -16.71
N ALA A 354 -15.47 -39.04 -15.79
CA ALA A 354 -16.37 -38.84 -14.66
C ALA A 354 -15.77 -37.83 -13.65
N ILE A 355 -14.45 -37.87 -13.43
CA ILE A 355 -13.74 -36.89 -12.59
C ILE A 355 -13.89 -35.51 -13.22
N ALA A 356 -13.70 -35.37 -14.53
CA ALA A 356 -13.81 -34.10 -15.24
C ALA A 356 -15.23 -33.51 -15.13
N GLU A 357 -16.27 -34.34 -15.27
CA GLU A 357 -17.65 -33.92 -15.10
C GLU A 357 -17.95 -33.47 -13.68
N TRP A 358 -17.45 -34.21 -12.68
CA TRP A 358 -17.59 -33.84 -11.28
C TRP A 358 -16.89 -32.53 -10.97
N LEU A 359 -15.65 -32.35 -11.44
CA LEU A 359 -14.90 -31.08 -11.26
C LEU A 359 -15.65 -29.88 -11.88
N ARG A 360 -16.25 -30.06 -13.05
CA ARG A 360 -17.11 -29.03 -13.67
C ARG A 360 -18.36 -28.75 -12.84
N SER A 361 -18.96 -29.79 -12.25
CA SER A 361 -20.14 -29.65 -11.41
C SER A 361 -19.92 -28.85 -10.14
N ILE A 362 -18.67 -28.80 -9.63
CA ILE A 362 -18.29 -27.95 -8.48
C ILE A 362 -17.75 -26.56 -8.87
N GLY A 363 -17.92 -26.18 -10.14
CA GLY A 363 -17.53 -24.86 -10.67
C GLY A 363 -16.13 -24.82 -11.29
N GLY A 364 -15.44 -25.93 -11.41
CA GLY A 364 -14.12 -26.03 -12.05
C GLY A 364 -14.19 -25.94 -13.58
N LYS A 365 -13.10 -25.47 -14.18
CA LYS A 365 -12.87 -25.58 -15.63
C LYS A 365 -11.86 -26.70 -15.87
N VAL A 366 -12.16 -27.59 -16.80
CA VAL A 366 -11.36 -28.80 -17.09
C VAL A 366 -11.07 -28.88 -18.57
N GLU A 367 -9.79 -28.98 -18.92
CA GLU A 367 -9.33 -29.23 -20.27
C GLU A 367 -8.89 -30.70 -20.41
N MET A 368 -9.29 -31.31 -21.52
CA MET A 368 -8.93 -32.69 -21.83
C MET A 368 -8.26 -32.75 -23.20
N HIS A 369 -7.24 -33.58 -23.29
CA HIS A 369 -6.54 -33.87 -24.53
C HIS A 369 -6.37 -35.40 -24.68
N ASP A 370 -6.73 -35.94 -25.83
CA ASP A 370 -6.65 -37.38 -26.12
C ASP A 370 -7.31 -38.28 -25.04
N GLY A 371 -8.42 -37.81 -24.45
CA GLY A 371 -9.15 -38.56 -23.43
C GLY A 371 -8.62 -38.39 -21.98
N HIS A 372 -7.52 -37.67 -21.79
CA HIS A 372 -6.92 -37.40 -20.50
C HIS A 372 -7.17 -35.98 -20.06
N VAL A 373 -7.31 -35.76 -18.74
CA VAL A 373 -7.38 -34.43 -18.14
C VAL A 373 -5.98 -33.84 -18.04
N THR A 374 -5.73 -32.74 -18.73
CA THR A 374 -4.41 -32.07 -18.78
C THR A 374 -4.36 -30.75 -18.01
N ALA A 375 -5.47 -30.04 -17.88
CA ALA A 375 -5.55 -28.83 -17.08
C ALA A 375 -6.86 -28.77 -16.23
N VAL A 376 -6.72 -28.29 -15.01
CA VAL A 376 -7.84 -28.12 -14.06
C VAL A 376 -7.72 -26.77 -13.38
N ASN A 377 -8.74 -25.92 -13.55
CA ASN A 377 -8.83 -24.66 -12.85
C ASN A 377 -10.01 -24.67 -11.86
N LEU A 378 -9.68 -24.72 -10.59
CA LEU A 378 -10.60 -24.72 -9.45
C LEU A 378 -10.53 -23.41 -8.65
N LYS A 379 -9.96 -22.36 -9.23
CA LYS A 379 -9.86 -21.07 -8.58
C LYS A 379 -11.19 -20.61 -7.99
N SER A 380 -11.15 -20.24 -6.70
CA SER A 380 -12.33 -19.75 -5.95
C SER A 380 -13.50 -20.76 -5.88
N THR A 381 -13.23 -22.04 -6.00
CA THR A 381 -14.21 -23.10 -5.70
C THR A 381 -14.13 -23.50 -4.23
N THR A 382 -15.11 -24.28 -3.76
CA THR A 382 -15.19 -24.78 -2.38
C THR A 382 -14.48 -26.12 -2.18
N ILE A 383 -13.50 -26.43 -3.04
CA ILE A 383 -12.71 -27.66 -2.88
C ILE A 383 -11.85 -27.56 -1.63
N THR A 384 -11.80 -28.65 -0.86
CA THR A 384 -11.06 -28.79 0.38
C THR A 384 -9.99 -29.88 0.26
N ASP A 385 -9.18 -30.08 1.29
CA ASP A 385 -8.16 -31.13 1.35
C ASP A 385 -8.72 -32.52 1.06
N ARG A 386 -9.94 -32.79 1.50
CA ARG A 386 -10.60 -34.09 1.32
C ARG A 386 -10.85 -34.42 -0.15
N GLU A 387 -11.20 -33.41 -0.93
CA GLU A 387 -11.55 -33.61 -2.34
C GLU A 387 -10.33 -33.54 -3.27
N VAL A 388 -9.24 -32.91 -2.82
CA VAL A 388 -8.02 -32.77 -3.63
C VAL A 388 -7.39 -34.13 -3.96
N ASP A 389 -7.57 -35.17 -3.13
CA ASP A 389 -7.05 -36.52 -3.39
C ASP A 389 -7.50 -37.08 -4.74
N ILE A 390 -8.71 -36.70 -5.22
CA ILE A 390 -9.20 -37.16 -6.52
C ILE A 390 -8.30 -36.74 -7.69
N LEU A 391 -7.59 -35.60 -7.54
CA LEU A 391 -6.67 -35.10 -8.57
C LEU A 391 -5.48 -36.02 -8.77
N SER A 392 -5.10 -36.81 -7.74
CA SER A 392 -4.03 -37.82 -7.82
C SER A 392 -4.34 -38.95 -8.82
N LYS A 393 -5.62 -39.07 -9.24
CA LYS A 393 -6.08 -40.05 -10.25
C LYS A 393 -5.97 -39.54 -11.68
N LEU A 394 -5.39 -38.35 -11.90
CA LEU A 394 -5.23 -37.69 -13.19
C LEU A 394 -3.76 -37.74 -13.61
N PRO A 395 -3.30 -38.80 -14.29
CA PRO A 395 -1.86 -39.05 -14.50
C PRO A 395 -1.20 -38.06 -15.49
N GLN A 396 -1.98 -37.36 -16.32
CA GLN A 396 -1.49 -36.38 -17.28
C GLN A 396 -1.78 -34.93 -16.88
N LEU A 397 -2.26 -34.70 -15.66
CA LEU A 397 -2.54 -33.35 -15.17
C LEU A 397 -1.25 -32.51 -15.11
N ALA A 398 -1.15 -31.51 -15.97
CA ALA A 398 0.03 -30.65 -16.10
C ALA A 398 -0.19 -29.24 -15.57
N ASP A 399 -1.41 -28.73 -15.61
CA ASP A 399 -1.76 -27.38 -15.13
C ASP A 399 -2.88 -27.46 -14.09
N LEU A 400 -2.60 -27.02 -12.86
CA LEU A 400 -3.53 -27.05 -11.76
C LEU A 400 -3.60 -25.69 -11.06
N ASN A 401 -4.79 -25.08 -11.06
CA ASN A 401 -5.04 -23.86 -10.33
C ASN A 401 -6.01 -24.11 -9.17
N LEU A 402 -5.48 -23.97 -7.95
CA LEU A 402 -6.22 -24.08 -6.67
C LEU A 402 -6.25 -22.73 -5.92
N ARG A 403 -6.00 -21.63 -6.62
CA ARG A 403 -5.96 -20.30 -6.03
C ARG A 403 -7.29 -19.96 -5.34
N ASN A 404 -7.19 -19.43 -4.12
CA ASN A 404 -8.37 -19.02 -3.34
C ASN A 404 -9.35 -20.18 -3.11
N THR A 405 -8.82 -21.33 -2.66
CA THR A 405 -9.59 -22.52 -2.24
C THR A 405 -9.30 -22.82 -0.77
N GLU A 406 -10.02 -23.81 -0.22
CA GLU A 406 -9.85 -24.25 1.18
C GLU A 406 -8.75 -25.32 1.34
N VAL A 407 -7.84 -25.43 0.38
CA VAL A 407 -6.73 -26.38 0.41
C VAL A 407 -5.66 -25.89 1.40
N SER A 408 -5.23 -26.80 2.28
CA SER A 408 -4.18 -26.58 3.27
C SER A 408 -2.94 -27.46 3.00
N ASP A 409 -1.98 -27.46 3.93
CA ASP A 409 -0.80 -28.33 3.89
C ASP A 409 -1.15 -29.82 3.76
N VAL A 410 -2.32 -30.23 4.26
CA VAL A 410 -2.84 -31.60 4.16
C VAL A 410 -3.19 -31.94 2.72
N GLY A 411 -3.93 -31.06 2.05
CA GLY A 411 -4.34 -31.23 0.63
C GLY A 411 -3.13 -31.24 -0.31
N VAL A 412 -2.13 -30.40 -0.06
CA VAL A 412 -0.90 -30.36 -0.86
C VAL A 412 -0.15 -31.68 -0.81
N ALA A 413 -0.21 -32.43 0.30
CA ALA A 413 0.43 -33.76 0.38
C ALA A 413 -0.11 -34.72 -0.67
N HIS A 414 -1.41 -34.65 -1.03
CA HIS A 414 -2.00 -35.47 -2.09
C HIS A 414 -1.48 -35.09 -3.50
N LEU A 415 -1.08 -33.84 -3.70
CA LEU A 415 -0.55 -33.38 -4.98
C LEU A 415 0.84 -33.91 -5.27
N SER A 416 1.59 -34.35 -4.27
CA SER A 416 2.98 -34.82 -4.39
C SER A 416 3.15 -36.03 -5.34
N SER A 417 2.08 -36.78 -5.59
CA SER A 417 2.06 -37.94 -6.48
C SER A 417 1.79 -37.58 -7.95
N ILE A 418 1.38 -36.32 -8.25
CA ILE A 418 1.05 -35.87 -9.62
C ILE A 418 2.33 -35.37 -10.31
N LEU A 419 3.21 -36.32 -10.66
CA LEU A 419 4.55 -36.00 -11.21
C LEU A 419 4.53 -35.31 -12.58
N SER A 420 3.37 -35.28 -13.25
CA SER A 420 3.14 -34.58 -14.51
C SER A 420 2.99 -33.08 -14.36
N LEU A 421 2.76 -32.56 -13.14
CA LEU A 421 2.53 -31.13 -12.90
C LEU A 421 3.70 -30.27 -13.38
N GLN A 422 3.35 -29.28 -14.19
CA GLN A 422 4.23 -28.23 -14.70
C GLN A 422 3.85 -26.85 -14.17
N LYS A 423 2.56 -26.61 -13.92
CA LYS A 423 2.05 -25.37 -13.35
C LYS A 423 1.15 -25.69 -12.16
N LEU A 424 1.39 -25.00 -11.04
CA LEU A 424 0.62 -25.13 -9.80
C LEU A 424 0.43 -23.76 -9.18
N ASP A 425 -0.82 -23.30 -9.08
CA ASP A 425 -1.16 -22.07 -8.35
C ASP A 425 -1.94 -22.41 -7.07
N LEU A 426 -1.31 -22.14 -5.94
CA LEU A 426 -1.81 -22.32 -4.59
C LEU A 426 -1.99 -20.96 -3.86
N GLY A 427 -1.99 -19.87 -4.59
CA GLY A 427 -2.14 -18.54 -4.03
C GLY A 427 -3.45 -18.35 -3.28
N TYR A 428 -3.46 -17.51 -2.25
CA TYR A 428 -4.64 -17.24 -1.41
C TYR A 428 -5.21 -18.50 -0.74
N THR A 429 -4.35 -19.43 -0.41
CA THR A 429 -4.66 -20.62 0.41
C THR A 429 -3.97 -20.50 1.77
N LEU A 430 -4.19 -21.47 2.66
CA LEU A 430 -3.66 -21.42 4.02
C LEU A 430 -2.31 -22.13 4.17
N LEU A 431 -1.60 -22.29 3.07
CA LEU A 431 -0.33 -22.99 3.09
C LEU A 431 0.71 -22.27 3.95
N ALA A 432 1.39 -23.05 4.76
CA ALA A 432 2.57 -22.67 5.49
C ALA A 432 3.84 -23.39 4.94
N ASP A 433 4.98 -23.16 5.57
CA ASP A 433 6.28 -23.71 5.16
C ASP A 433 6.28 -25.25 5.06
N SER A 434 5.51 -25.93 5.92
CA SER A 434 5.42 -27.40 5.93
C SER A 434 4.89 -28.00 4.63
N ALA A 435 4.02 -27.27 3.90
CA ALA A 435 3.49 -27.68 2.61
C ALA A 435 4.58 -27.78 1.53
N LEU A 436 5.59 -26.90 1.56
CA LEU A 436 6.59 -26.83 0.52
C LEU A 436 7.46 -28.07 0.45
N THR A 437 7.68 -28.76 1.58
CA THR A 437 8.40 -30.05 1.60
C THR A 437 7.68 -31.15 0.82
N LYS A 438 6.34 -31.03 0.67
CA LYS A 438 5.52 -31.98 -0.11
C LYS A 438 5.62 -31.73 -1.62
N LEU A 439 6.11 -30.57 -2.04
CA LEU A 439 6.25 -30.22 -3.45
C LEU A 439 7.59 -30.71 -4.06
N THR A 440 8.53 -31.17 -3.24
CA THR A 440 9.87 -31.61 -3.71
C THR A 440 9.85 -32.73 -4.76
N PRO A 441 8.86 -33.68 -4.79
CA PRO A 441 8.79 -34.69 -5.84
C PRO A 441 8.38 -34.14 -7.21
N LEU A 442 7.82 -32.91 -7.28
CA LEU A 442 7.28 -32.34 -8.50
C LEU A 442 8.39 -31.73 -9.39
N VAL A 443 9.34 -32.56 -9.78
CA VAL A 443 10.56 -32.16 -10.53
C VAL A 443 10.26 -31.56 -11.93
N ASN A 444 9.03 -31.73 -12.43
CA ASN A 444 8.60 -31.16 -13.70
C ASN A 444 8.00 -29.74 -13.55
N LEU A 445 7.85 -29.24 -12.32
CA LEU A 445 7.22 -27.95 -12.06
C LEU A 445 8.05 -26.81 -12.66
N ARG A 446 7.37 -25.97 -13.45
CA ARG A 446 7.93 -24.79 -14.12
C ARG A 446 7.40 -23.50 -13.53
N SER A 447 6.15 -23.51 -13.07
CA SER A 447 5.47 -22.34 -12.51
C SER A 447 4.84 -22.69 -11.17
N LEU A 448 5.15 -21.93 -10.13
CA LEU A 448 4.61 -22.09 -8.78
C LEU A 448 4.08 -20.76 -8.24
N GLY A 449 2.77 -20.71 -7.98
CA GLY A 449 2.08 -19.60 -7.35
C GLY A 449 1.83 -19.87 -5.88
N LEU A 450 2.42 -19.05 -4.99
CA LEU A 450 2.26 -19.07 -3.53
C LEU A 450 1.85 -17.69 -2.99
N ALA A 451 1.30 -16.84 -3.83
CA ALA A 451 0.95 -15.47 -3.45
C ALA A 451 -0.12 -15.44 -2.35
N SER A 452 0.08 -14.58 -1.34
CA SER A 452 -0.88 -14.43 -0.23
C SER A 452 -1.12 -15.74 0.54
N THR A 453 -0.05 -16.48 0.81
CA THR A 453 -0.02 -17.65 1.70
C THR A 453 0.67 -17.30 3.03
N GLN A 454 0.78 -18.26 3.93
CA GLN A 454 1.52 -18.14 5.18
C GLN A 454 2.97 -18.69 5.06
N VAL A 455 3.46 -18.82 3.83
CA VAL A 455 4.84 -19.24 3.58
C VAL A 455 5.78 -18.14 4.03
N GLU A 456 6.75 -18.51 4.87
CA GLU A 456 7.84 -17.68 5.35
C GLU A 456 9.16 -18.04 4.64
N GLY A 457 10.23 -17.32 4.98
CA GLY A 457 11.53 -17.51 4.35
C GLY A 457 12.08 -18.94 4.41
N PRO A 458 12.14 -19.57 5.59
CA PRO A 458 12.75 -20.89 5.76
C PRO A 458 12.12 -22.01 4.92
N GLY A 459 10.80 -21.94 4.69
CA GLY A 459 10.09 -22.95 3.90
C GLY A 459 10.58 -23.03 2.44
N LEU A 460 11.06 -21.93 1.88
CA LEU A 460 11.53 -21.87 0.50
C LEU A 460 12.76 -22.74 0.23
N ALA A 461 13.52 -23.11 1.29
CA ALA A 461 14.62 -24.07 1.17
C ALA A 461 14.19 -25.40 0.54
N ALA A 462 12.95 -25.84 0.77
CA ALA A 462 12.44 -27.10 0.26
C ALA A 462 12.33 -27.13 -1.28
N ILE A 463 12.11 -25.98 -1.91
CA ILE A 463 11.89 -25.89 -3.36
C ILE A 463 13.09 -25.34 -4.14
N GLU A 464 14.21 -25.02 -3.47
CA GLU A 464 15.46 -24.58 -4.13
C GLU A 464 15.93 -25.56 -5.20
N SER A 465 15.73 -26.86 -4.98
CA SER A 465 16.23 -27.92 -5.84
C SER A 465 15.34 -28.28 -7.02
N LEU A 466 14.18 -27.60 -7.20
CA LEU A 466 13.27 -27.87 -8.32
C LEU A 466 13.94 -27.49 -9.67
N PRO A 467 14.36 -28.46 -10.51
CA PRO A 467 15.31 -28.20 -11.57
C PRO A 467 14.70 -27.42 -12.76
N LYS A 468 13.39 -27.52 -12.91
CA LYS A 468 12.67 -26.91 -14.04
C LYS A 468 11.92 -25.64 -13.67
N LEU A 469 11.98 -25.19 -12.42
CA LEU A 469 11.26 -23.99 -11.97
C LEU A 469 11.79 -22.74 -12.71
N ARG A 470 10.87 -21.99 -13.31
CA ARG A 470 11.12 -20.78 -14.10
C ARG A 470 10.31 -19.60 -13.60
N GLU A 471 9.16 -19.86 -13.02
CA GLU A 471 8.23 -18.83 -12.57
C GLU A 471 7.86 -19.07 -11.10
N LEU A 472 8.11 -18.06 -10.26
CA LEU A 472 7.77 -18.12 -8.83
C LEU A 472 7.06 -16.83 -8.41
N SER A 473 5.90 -16.98 -7.80
CA SER A 473 5.20 -15.87 -7.15
C SER A 473 4.99 -16.17 -5.66
N VAL A 474 5.58 -15.36 -4.80
CA VAL A 474 5.36 -15.35 -3.34
C VAL A 474 4.82 -13.99 -2.87
N ALA A 475 4.20 -13.25 -3.77
CA ALA A 475 3.66 -11.92 -3.51
C ALA A 475 2.73 -11.92 -2.28
N ASN A 476 2.82 -10.88 -1.44
CA ASN A 476 2.03 -10.75 -0.21
C ASN A 476 2.21 -11.90 0.81
N SER A 477 3.29 -12.68 0.73
CA SER A 477 3.66 -13.68 1.73
C SER A 477 4.87 -13.18 2.54
N PRO A 478 4.98 -13.48 3.84
CA PRO A 478 5.99 -12.84 4.72
C PRO A 478 7.37 -13.50 4.61
N ILE A 479 7.94 -13.62 3.40
CA ILE A 479 9.19 -14.32 3.16
C ILE A 479 10.43 -13.62 3.71
N LYS A 480 10.38 -12.28 3.84
CA LYS A 480 11.48 -11.46 4.38
C LYS A 480 12.80 -11.64 3.59
N ASN A 481 13.91 -11.12 4.14
CA ASN A 481 15.23 -11.25 3.50
C ASN A 481 15.72 -12.71 3.48
N GLU A 482 15.39 -13.49 4.51
CA GLU A 482 15.77 -14.90 4.61
C GLU A 482 15.22 -15.75 3.46
N GLY A 483 13.96 -15.53 3.09
CA GLY A 483 13.38 -16.19 1.93
C GLY A 483 14.06 -15.82 0.62
N LEU A 484 14.53 -14.58 0.52
CA LEU A 484 15.24 -14.13 -0.68
C LEU A 484 16.60 -14.81 -0.85
N ASP A 485 17.27 -15.17 0.26
CA ASP A 485 18.51 -15.95 0.23
C ASP A 485 18.29 -17.36 -0.39
N HIS A 486 17.12 -17.96 -0.15
CA HIS A 486 16.74 -19.23 -0.77
C HIS A 486 16.35 -19.06 -2.24
N ILE A 487 15.56 -18.03 -2.57
CA ILE A 487 15.18 -17.72 -3.96
C ILE A 487 16.41 -17.42 -4.81
N GLY A 488 17.42 -16.73 -4.27
CA GLY A 488 18.66 -16.41 -4.98
C GLY A 488 19.46 -17.62 -5.50
N LYS A 489 19.23 -18.81 -4.93
CA LYS A 489 19.82 -20.07 -5.38
C LYS A 489 19.09 -20.70 -6.56
N MET A 490 17.86 -20.28 -6.84
CA MET A 490 17.03 -20.77 -7.94
C MET A 490 17.41 -20.11 -9.28
N THR A 491 18.65 -20.31 -9.72
CA THR A 491 19.26 -19.59 -10.88
C THR A 491 18.56 -19.81 -12.21
N GLY A 492 17.64 -20.77 -12.28
CA GLY A 492 16.81 -21.03 -13.46
C GLY A 492 15.60 -20.09 -13.61
N LEU A 493 15.29 -19.23 -12.62
CA LEU A 493 14.13 -18.37 -12.67
C LEU A 493 14.20 -17.34 -13.79
N GLU A 494 13.08 -17.23 -14.52
CA GLU A 494 12.83 -16.23 -15.55
C GLU A 494 11.82 -15.18 -15.11
N GLU A 495 10.89 -15.55 -14.20
CA GLU A 495 9.88 -14.67 -13.63
C GLU A 495 9.84 -14.79 -12.11
N LEU A 496 9.90 -13.66 -11.43
CA LEU A 496 9.86 -13.59 -9.99
C LEU A 496 8.93 -12.44 -9.51
N SER A 497 7.88 -12.80 -8.79
CA SER A 497 7.00 -11.83 -8.14
C SER A 497 7.12 -11.93 -6.62
N ILE A 498 7.71 -10.91 -6.00
CA ILE A 498 7.98 -10.80 -4.56
C ILE A 498 7.46 -9.45 -4.03
N GLN A 499 6.36 -8.97 -4.56
CA GLN A 499 5.74 -7.72 -4.11
C GLN A 499 5.15 -7.86 -2.69
N TYR A 500 5.31 -6.82 -1.86
CA TYR A 500 4.78 -6.77 -0.49
C TYR A 500 5.24 -7.93 0.41
N THR A 501 6.52 -8.33 0.33
CA THR A 501 7.07 -9.50 1.03
C THR A 501 8.00 -9.14 2.19
N GLN A 502 8.04 -7.87 2.60
CA GLN A 502 8.87 -7.34 3.69
C GLN A 502 10.38 -7.45 3.44
N ILE A 503 10.79 -7.45 2.17
CA ILE A 503 12.19 -7.42 1.76
C ILE A 503 12.75 -6.01 1.93
N THR A 504 14.04 -5.94 2.30
CA THR A 504 14.80 -4.70 2.44
C THR A 504 16.11 -4.79 1.63
N ASP A 505 16.87 -3.70 1.59
CA ASP A 505 18.19 -3.64 0.95
C ASP A 505 19.10 -4.81 1.34
N LYS A 506 18.95 -5.35 2.55
CA LYS A 506 19.81 -6.45 3.04
C LYS A 506 19.63 -7.75 2.26
N GLY A 507 18.41 -8.03 1.79
CA GLY A 507 18.12 -9.23 1.01
C GLY A 507 18.50 -9.09 -0.48
N MET A 508 18.51 -7.88 -1.03
CA MET A 508 18.65 -7.63 -2.46
C MET A 508 19.90 -8.26 -3.13
N PRO A 509 21.08 -8.33 -2.46
CA PRO A 509 22.24 -8.99 -3.06
C PRO A 509 22.01 -10.44 -3.45
N ALA A 510 21.07 -11.17 -2.82
CA ALA A 510 20.74 -12.55 -3.19
C ALA A 510 20.22 -12.67 -4.63
N LEU A 511 19.56 -11.62 -5.15
CA LEU A 511 19.04 -11.60 -6.53
C LEU A 511 20.14 -11.52 -7.59
N ALA A 512 21.34 -11.09 -7.24
CA ALA A 512 22.42 -10.82 -8.21
C ALA A 512 22.83 -12.07 -9.04
N GLY A 513 22.54 -13.29 -8.55
CA GLY A 513 22.80 -14.55 -9.23
C GLY A 513 21.75 -14.94 -10.28
N LEU A 514 20.56 -14.33 -10.26
CA LEU A 514 19.41 -14.70 -11.11
C LEU A 514 19.51 -14.13 -12.54
N LYS A 515 20.57 -14.48 -13.27
CA LYS A 515 20.90 -13.89 -14.57
C LYS A 515 19.88 -14.16 -15.69
N ASN A 516 18.97 -15.13 -15.49
CA ASN A 516 17.94 -15.48 -16.47
C ASN A 516 16.63 -14.71 -16.27
N LEU A 517 16.53 -13.86 -15.23
CA LEU A 517 15.30 -13.10 -14.96
C LEU A 517 14.98 -12.15 -16.11
N LYS A 518 13.74 -12.28 -16.60
CA LYS A 518 13.11 -11.43 -17.62
C LYS A 518 12.04 -10.55 -16.99
N ARG A 519 11.32 -11.06 -15.97
CA ARG A 519 10.27 -10.32 -15.27
C ARG A 519 10.53 -10.33 -13.77
N LEU A 520 10.60 -9.15 -13.16
CA LEU A 520 10.83 -8.96 -11.73
C LEU A 520 9.88 -7.91 -11.16
N ASN A 521 9.04 -8.34 -10.24
CA ASN A 521 8.16 -7.44 -9.50
C ASN A 521 8.59 -7.35 -8.04
N LEU A 522 9.04 -6.14 -7.63
CA LEU A 522 9.53 -5.80 -6.29
C LEU A 522 8.59 -4.81 -5.56
N THR A 523 7.43 -4.51 -6.13
CA THR A 523 6.48 -3.52 -5.64
C THR A 523 6.29 -3.59 -4.12
N GLY A 524 6.31 -2.44 -3.45
CA GLY A 524 5.90 -2.31 -2.05
C GLY A 524 6.85 -2.93 -1.02
N ASN A 525 8.12 -3.13 -1.38
CA ASN A 525 9.18 -3.54 -0.46
C ASN A 525 10.00 -2.34 0.06
N ASP A 526 10.65 -2.47 1.21
CA ASP A 526 11.52 -1.41 1.76
C ASP A 526 12.91 -1.41 1.09
N ILE A 527 12.90 -1.23 -0.24
CA ILE A 527 14.10 -1.17 -1.07
C ILE A 527 14.49 0.28 -1.28
N ARG A 528 15.73 0.59 -0.98
CA ARG A 528 16.35 1.91 -1.12
C ARG A 528 17.50 1.87 -2.13
N ASP A 529 18.30 2.92 -2.15
CA ASP A 529 19.40 3.11 -3.10
C ASP A 529 20.42 1.96 -3.11
N ALA A 530 20.67 1.35 -1.96
CA ALA A 530 21.61 0.22 -1.89
C ALA A 530 21.04 -1.05 -2.53
N GLY A 531 19.74 -1.31 -2.36
CA GLY A 531 19.06 -2.46 -2.94
C GLY A 531 18.95 -2.37 -4.46
N ILE A 532 18.69 -1.18 -5.01
CA ILE A 532 18.62 -0.98 -6.48
C ILE A 532 19.93 -1.36 -7.17
N LYS A 533 21.08 -1.09 -6.55
CA LYS A 533 22.39 -1.44 -7.11
C LYS A 533 22.57 -2.94 -7.34
N ALA A 534 21.91 -3.79 -6.54
CA ALA A 534 22.00 -5.24 -6.70
C ALA A 534 21.40 -5.75 -8.03
N LEU A 535 20.51 -4.96 -8.65
CA LEU A 535 19.86 -5.30 -9.90
C LEU A 535 20.73 -5.03 -11.15
N ALA A 536 21.80 -4.26 -11.03
CA ALA A 536 22.62 -3.77 -12.15
C ALA A 536 23.12 -4.88 -13.11
N GLY A 537 23.32 -6.11 -12.60
CA GLY A 537 23.81 -7.23 -13.39
C GLY A 537 22.74 -8.11 -14.01
N LEU A 538 21.45 -7.78 -13.88
CA LEU A 538 20.32 -8.58 -14.39
C LEU A 538 19.92 -8.12 -15.80
N THR A 539 20.82 -8.20 -16.76
CA THR A 539 20.69 -7.59 -18.09
C THR A 539 19.61 -8.20 -18.98
N GLN A 540 19.03 -9.33 -18.59
CA GLN A 540 17.93 -9.98 -19.34
C GLN A 540 16.54 -9.44 -18.94
N ILE A 541 16.45 -8.54 -17.95
CA ILE A 541 15.17 -8.00 -17.52
C ILE A 541 14.52 -7.19 -18.63
N GLU A 542 13.29 -7.57 -18.96
CA GLU A 542 12.37 -6.90 -19.89
C GLU A 542 11.24 -6.16 -19.16
N ASP A 543 10.86 -6.65 -17.98
CA ASP A 543 9.75 -6.13 -17.18
C ASP A 543 10.21 -5.95 -15.73
N LEU A 544 10.28 -4.70 -15.28
CA LEU A 544 10.75 -4.35 -13.94
C LEU A 544 9.73 -3.43 -13.25
N ASP A 545 9.16 -3.90 -12.16
CA ASP A 545 8.28 -3.07 -11.33
C ASP A 545 8.94 -2.79 -9.96
N LEU A 546 9.29 -1.53 -9.75
CA LEU A 546 9.87 -0.97 -8.53
C LEU A 546 8.89 -0.02 -7.83
N SER A 547 7.63 -0.03 -8.26
CA SER A 547 6.61 0.83 -7.69
C SER A 547 6.55 0.66 -6.18
N PHE A 548 6.31 1.76 -5.47
CA PHE A 548 6.21 1.74 -4.03
C PHE A 548 7.49 1.34 -3.28
N CYS A 549 8.66 1.37 -3.91
CA CYS A 549 9.96 1.28 -3.28
C CYS A 549 10.52 2.67 -2.90
N ARG A 550 11.52 2.72 -2.00
CA ARG A 550 11.94 3.97 -1.32
C ARG A 550 13.27 4.53 -1.77
N PHE A 551 13.65 4.30 -3.00
CA PHE A 551 14.90 4.82 -3.56
C PHE A 551 14.73 6.24 -4.13
N GLY A 552 15.84 6.99 -4.14
CA GLY A 552 15.90 8.33 -4.72
C GLY A 552 16.31 8.36 -6.19
N GLU A 553 16.30 9.57 -6.76
CA GLU A 553 16.54 9.80 -8.19
C GLU A 553 17.84 9.19 -8.71
N GLY A 554 18.95 9.33 -7.95
CA GLY A 554 20.28 8.90 -8.36
C GLY A 554 20.44 7.38 -8.48
N SER A 555 19.55 6.59 -7.90
CA SER A 555 19.64 5.14 -7.84
C SER A 555 19.45 4.49 -9.19
N LEU A 556 18.59 5.05 -10.06
CA LEU A 556 18.32 4.52 -11.40
C LEU A 556 19.57 4.51 -12.31
N LYS A 557 20.60 5.31 -11.98
CA LYS A 557 21.89 5.23 -12.64
C LYS A 557 22.46 3.80 -12.64
N ALA A 558 22.25 3.05 -11.58
CA ALA A 558 22.72 1.66 -11.48
C ALA A 558 22.03 0.74 -12.51
N LEU A 559 20.86 1.11 -13.01
CA LEU A 559 20.08 0.35 -13.98
C LEU A 559 20.36 0.72 -15.43
N SER A 560 21.27 1.66 -15.70
CA SER A 560 21.59 2.13 -17.08
C SER A 560 22.09 1.03 -18.02
N GLY A 561 22.58 -0.09 -17.48
CA GLY A 561 22.98 -1.28 -18.27
C GLY A 561 21.80 -2.20 -18.63
N LEU A 562 20.59 -1.98 -18.12
CA LEU A 562 19.41 -2.81 -18.37
C LEU A 562 18.68 -2.32 -19.63
N THR A 563 19.32 -2.42 -20.78
CA THR A 563 18.83 -1.89 -22.07
C THR A 563 17.66 -2.67 -22.67
N ASN A 564 17.37 -3.89 -22.15
CA ASN A 564 16.28 -4.72 -22.65
C ASN A 564 14.91 -4.41 -22.04
N ILE A 565 14.84 -3.43 -21.11
CA ILE A 565 13.59 -3.10 -20.44
C ILE A 565 12.54 -2.60 -21.44
N LYS A 566 11.39 -3.25 -21.42
CA LYS A 566 10.17 -2.94 -22.18
C LYS A 566 9.08 -2.34 -21.30
N ARG A 567 8.99 -2.76 -20.02
CA ARG A 567 8.03 -2.22 -19.05
C ARG A 567 8.76 -1.82 -17.78
N LEU A 568 8.51 -0.59 -17.32
CA LEU A 568 9.10 -0.03 -16.11
C LEU A 568 8.03 0.64 -15.24
N GLY A 569 7.84 0.09 -14.04
CA GLY A 569 6.97 0.65 -13.00
C GLY A 569 7.80 1.41 -11.97
N LEU A 570 7.50 2.71 -11.78
CA LEU A 570 8.16 3.60 -10.83
C LEU A 570 7.14 4.38 -9.98
N ASN A 571 5.88 3.92 -9.94
CA ASN A 571 4.82 4.62 -9.22
C ASN A 571 5.17 4.82 -7.75
N GLN A 572 4.86 6.01 -7.25
CA GLN A 572 5.05 6.33 -5.83
C GLN A 572 6.48 6.02 -5.31
N THR A 573 7.48 6.34 -6.11
CA THR A 573 8.91 6.31 -5.73
C THR A 573 9.45 7.74 -5.57
N GLY A 574 10.69 7.86 -5.07
CA GLY A 574 11.37 9.15 -4.95
C GLY A 574 12.01 9.67 -6.24
N VAL A 575 11.56 9.21 -7.42
CA VAL A 575 12.13 9.65 -8.70
C VAL A 575 11.58 11.02 -9.12
N GLY A 576 12.45 11.82 -9.72
CA GLY A 576 12.14 13.12 -10.29
C GLY A 576 12.86 13.32 -11.61
N ASP A 577 13.16 14.57 -11.98
CA ASP A 577 13.68 14.95 -13.28
C ASP A 577 15.07 14.36 -13.60
N ILE A 578 15.92 14.17 -12.59
CA ILE A 578 17.26 13.59 -12.78
C ILE A 578 17.15 12.11 -13.22
N ALA A 579 16.18 11.38 -12.66
CA ALA A 579 15.97 9.98 -13.01
C ALA A 579 15.62 9.77 -14.49
N MET A 580 15.02 10.75 -15.12
CA MET A 580 14.61 10.67 -16.54
C MET A 580 15.78 10.60 -17.51
N ASP A 581 17.01 11.01 -17.12
CA ASP A 581 18.22 10.82 -17.93
C ASP A 581 18.51 9.32 -18.16
N TRP A 582 18.27 8.48 -17.15
CA TRP A 582 18.50 7.03 -17.25
C TRP A 582 17.32 6.30 -17.88
N VAL A 583 16.10 6.75 -17.65
CA VAL A 583 14.90 6.21 -18.31
C VAL A 583 14.99 6.46 -19.83
N ALA A 584 15.43 7.64 -20.24
CA ALA A 584 15.64 7.98 -21.65
C ALA A 584 16.68 7.09 -22.36
N ALA A 585 17.58 6.44 -21.60
CA ALA A 585 18.57 5.51 -22.13
C ALA A 585 18.04 4.07 -22.34
N MET A 586 16.73 3.82 -22.15
CA MET A 586 16.07 2.51 -22.35
C MET A 586 15.37 2.48 -23.71
N PRO A 587 16.04 2.07 -24.80
CA PRO A 587 15.56 2.31 -26.18
C PRO A 587 14.33 1.46 -26.55
N HIS A 588 14.07 0.38 -25.82
CA HIS A 588 12.99 -0.56 -26.10
C HIS A 588 11.77 -0.38 -25.18
N LEU A 589 11.73 0.73 -24.40
CA LEU A 589 10.66 0.97 -23.45
C LEU A 589 9.32 1.17 -24.16
N GLN A 590 8.34 0.34 -23.79
CA GLN A 590 6.98 0.31 -24.35
C GLN A 590 5.92 0.74 -23.34
N SER A 591 6.15 0.51 -22.04
CA SER A 591 5.25 0.91 -20.98
C SER A 591 6.04 1.57 -19.84
N LEU A 592 5.63 2.77 -19.45
CA LEU A 592 6.22 3.55 -18.36
C LEU A 592 5.14 4.04 -17.42
N SER A 593 5.32 3.76 -16.14
CA SER A 593 4.40 4.21 -15.08
C SER A 593 5.17 5.09 -14.09
N LEU A 594 4.73 6.35 -13.96
CA LEU A 594 5.33 7.40 -13.12
C LEU A 594 4.32 8.02 -12.15
N GLU A 595 3.20 7.35 -11.92
CA GLU A 595 2.12 7.88 -11.07
C GLU A 595 2.65 8.30 -9.70
N TYR A 596 2.24 9.48 -9.22
CA TYR A 596 2.65 10.00 -7.91
C TYR A 596 4.18 10.15 -7.75
N THR A 597 4.90 10.52 -8.81
CA THR A 597 6.33 10.85 -8.74
C THR A 597 6.57 12.37 -8.79
N ALA A 598 7.83 12.79 -8.58
CA ALA A 598 8.22 14.19 -8.61
C ALA A 598 8.70 14.67 -9.97
N VAL A 599 8.38 13.95 -11.06
CA VAL A 599 8.74 14.33 -12.42
C VAL A 599 7.95 15.55 -12.84
N THR A 600 8.63 16.52 -13.49
CA THR A 600 8.03 17.74 -14.05
C THR A 600 8.20 17.76 -15.57
N ASP A 601 7.69 18.81 -16.23
CA ASP A 601 7.89 19.02 -17.68
C ASP A 601 9.36 18.99 -18.08
N ALA A 602 10.27 19.46 -17.22
CA ALA A 602 11.71 19.47 -17.50
C ALA A 602 12.31 18.06 -17.56
N GLY A 603 11.94 17.18 -16.64
CA GLY A 603 12.35 15.77 -16.66
C GLY A 603 11.68 15.04 -17.81
N PHE A 604 10.39 15.26 -18.02
CA PHE A 604 9.62 14.60 -19.05
C PHE A 604 10.13 14.93 -20.47
N ALA A 605 10.63 16.14 -20.68
CA ALA A 605 11.23 16.54 -21.96
C ALA A 605 12.40 15.65 -22.42
N LYS A 606 13.11 15.02 -21.48
CA LYS A 606 14.23 14.10 -21.77
C LYS A 606 13.76 12.80 -22.42
N LEU A 607 12.49 12.43 -22.25
CA LEU A 607 11.89 11.20 -22.77
C LEU A 607 11.47 11.31 -24.24
N ALA A 608 11.71 12.43 -24.92
CA ALA A 608 11.28 12.68 -26.31
C ALA A 608 11.82 11.63 -27.31
N GLY A 609 12.92 10.93 -26.99
CA GLY A 609 13.51 9.88 -27.82
C GLY A 609 12.85 8.51 -27.70
N LEU A 610 11.92 8.28 -26.75
CA LEU A 610 11.27 7.00 -26.51
C LEU A 610 10.12 6.75 -27.49
N ALA A 611 10.47 6.51 -28.77
CA ALA A 611 9.51 6.36 -29.84
C ALA A 611 8.70 5.05 -29.82
N ASP A 612 9.08 4.07 -28.99
CA ASP A 612 8.40 2.77 -28.89
C ASP A 612 7.35 2.73 -27.77
N LEU A 613 7.17 3.83 -27.00
CA LEU A 613 6.17 3.89 -25.94
C LEU A 613 4.76 3.69 -26.50
N ARG A 614 4.04 2.77 -25.84
CA ARG A 614 2.64 2.38 -26.13
C ARG A 614 1.70 2.71 -24.96
N GLU A 615 2.23 2.63 -23.76
CA GLU A 615 1.45 2.88 -22.53
C GLU A 615 2.23 3.84 -21.63
N LEU A 616 1.54 4.89 -21.15
CA LEU A 616 2.13 5.92 -20.30
C LEU A 616 1.15 6.29 -19.19
N ARG A 617 1.54 6.09 -17.93
CA ARG A 617 0.72 6.40 -16.75
C ARG A 617 1.35 7.54 -15.96
N LEU A 618 0.60 8.64 -15.84
CA LEU A 618 1.07 9.90 -15.28
C LEU A 618 0.10 10.49 -14.23
N ASP A 619 -0.78 9.65 -13.65
CA ASP A 619 -1.71 10.14 -12.63
C ASP A 619 -0.94 10.84 -11.48
N HIS A 620 -1.37 12.04 -11.09
CA HIS A 620 -0.71 12.86 -10.07
C HIS A 620 0.75 13.24 -10.38
N VAL A 621 1.16 13.33 -11.64
CA VAL A 621 2.47 13.88 -12.05
C VAL A 621 2.29 15.37 -12.40
N SER A 622 3.26 16.21 -12.01
CA SER A 622 3.19 17.68 -12.24
C SER A 622 3.57 18.05 -13.67
N LEU A 623 2.77 17.58 -14.65
CA LEU A 623 2.93 17.91 -16.06
C LEU A 623 1.86 18.90 -16.51
N THR A 624 2.27 19.84 -17.35
CA THR A 624 1.43 20.89 -17.93
C THR A 624 1.38 20.78 -19.46
N ASP A 625 0.70 21.71 -20.10
CA ASP A 625 0.67 21.85 -21.57
C ASP A 625 2.07 22.02 -22.20
N ALA A 626 3.11 22.34 -21.42
CA ALA A 626 4.49 22.39 -21.91
C ALA A 626 4.99 21.00 -22.41
N SER A 627 4.45 19.91 -21.89
CA SER A 627 4.78 18.54 -22.33
C SER A 627 4.08 18.09 -23.60
N ILE A 628 3.13 18.87 -24.16
CA ILE A 628 2.36 18.49 -25.35
C ILE A 628 3.26 18.16 -26.54
N LYS A 629 4.31 18.94 -26.76
CA LYS A 629 5.23 18.73 -27.88
C LYS A 629 5.91 17.35 -27.83
N VAL A 630 6.29 16.92 -26.63
CA VAL A 630 6.95 15.62 -26.40
C VAL A 630 5.94 14.50 -26.59
N LEU A 631 4.77 14.60 -25.92
CA LEU A 631 3.71 13.61 -26.00
C LEU A 631 3.20 13.43 -27.44
N SER A 632 2.99 14.51 -28.19
CA SER A 632 2.56 14.44 -29.59
C SER A 632 3.56 13.73 -30.52
N GLY A 633 4.83 13.67 -30.14
CA GLY A 633 5.87 12.91 -30.83
C GLY A 633 5.84 11.39 -30.57
N MET A 634 5.17 10.95 -29.51
CA MET A 634 5.07 9.54 -29.11
C MET A 634 3.92 8.83 -29.84
N THR A 635 4.00 8.77 -31.17
CA THR A 635 2.89 8.36 -32.07
C THR A 635 2.45 6.89 -31.92
N LYS A 636 3.21 6.04 -31.20
CA LYS A 636 2.84 4.65 -30.90
C LYS A 636 2.02 4.49 -29.62
N LEU A 637 1.78 5.56 -28.87
CA LEU A 637 0.93 5.49 -27.69
C LEU A 637 -0.49 5.04 -28.06
N ASN A 638 -0.96 4.02 -27.34
CA ASN A 638 -2.32 3.50 -27.42
C ASN A 638 -3.12 3.75 -26.13
N TYR A 639 -2.41 3.99 -25.00
CA TYR A 639 -3.01 4.39 -23.73
C TYR A 639 -2.16 5.44 -23.03
N MET A 640 -2.82 6.47 -22.49
CA MET A 640 -2.18 7.50 -21.68
C MET A 640 -3.10 7.94 -20.54
N ASP A 641 -2.58 7.90 -19.30
CA ASP A 641 -3.28 8.41 -18.13
C ASP A 641 -2.72 9.77 -17.72
N LEU A 642 -3.53 10.81 -17.88
CA LEU A 642 -3.24 12.19 -17.48
C LEU A 642 -4.16 12.64 -16.33
N TYR A 643 -4.77 11.70 -15.60
CA TYR A 643 -5.67 12.05 -14.51
C TYR A 643 -4.88 12.78 -13.41
N HIS A 644 -5.46 13.81 -12.80
CA HIS A 644 -4.81 14.68 -11.79
C HIS A 644 -3.47 15.33 -12.22
N THR A 645 -3.26 15.52 -13.53
CA THR A 645 -2.18 16.38 -14.05
C THR A 645 -2.64 17.82 -14.22
N GLU A 646 -1.74 18.71 -14.64
CA GLU A 646 -2.05 20.15 -14.84
C GLU A 646 -2.35 20.49 -16.30
N PHE A 647 -2.74 19.52 -17.14
CA PHE A 647 -3.14 19.76 -18.52
C PHE A 647 -4.45 20.54 -18.62
N THR A 648 -4.48 21.56 -19.49
CA THR A 648 -5.71 22.30 -19.77
C THR A 648 -6.63 21.52 -20.71
N GLN A 649 -7.92 21.95 -20.81
CA GLN A 649 -8.86 21.43 -21.80
C GLN A 649 -8.29 21.56 -23.23
N GLN A 650 -7.66 22.67 -23.53
CA GLN A 650 -7.06 22.93 -24.85
C GLN A 650 -5.85 22.02 -25.10
N GLY A 651 -5.04 21.76 -24.07
CA GLY A 651 -3.93 20.82 -24.12
C GLY A 651 -4.42 19.40 -24.42
N TYR A 652 -5.44 18.93 -23.70
CA TYR A 652 -6.07 17.63 -23.95
C TYR A 652 -6.60 17.50 -25.38
N GLU A 653 -7.35 18.52 -25.89
CA GLU A 653 -7.87 18.51 -27.25
C GLU A 653 -6.76 18.48 -28.31
N THR A 654 -5.63 19.13 -28.03
CA THR A 654 -4.45 19.11 -28.90
C THR A 654 -3.83 17.73 -28.95
N LEU A 655 -3.66 17.07 -27.79
CA LEU A 655 -3.15 15.70 -27.69
C LEU A 655 -4.07 14.71 -28.41
N LYS A 656 -5.38 14.82 -28.20
CA LYS A 656 -6.38 13.97 -28.85
C LYS A 656 -6.36 14.07 -30.39
N LYS A 657 -6.05 15.25 -30.92
CA LYS A 657 -5.89 15.46 -32.37
C LYS A 657 -4.59 14.87 -32.89
N SER A 658 -3.50 14.97 -32.14
CA SER A 658 -2.17 14.47 -32.54
C SER A 658 -2.01 12.96 -32.38
N LEU A 659 -2.72 12.35 -31.41
CA LEU A 659 -2.65 10.93 -31.04
C LEU A 659 -3.99 10.24 -31.28
N GLN A 660 -4.46 10.20 -32.52
CA GLN A 660 -5.82 9.76 -32.90
C GLN A 660 -6.18 8.32 -32.51
N GLY A 661 -5.19 7.45 -32.24
CA GLY A 661 -5.41 6.07 -31.81
C GLY A 661 -5.20 5.82 -30.32
N CYS A 662 -4.88 6.87 -29.56
CA CYS A 662 -4.57 6.75 -28.14
C CYS A 662 -5.82 6.94 -27.27
N ASP A 663 -6.05 6.02 -26.35
CA ASP A 663 -7.03 6.19 -25.28
C ASP A 663 -6.41 7.09 -24.20
N ILE A 664 -6.94 8.30 -24.05
CA ILE A 664 -6.41 9.29 -23.11
C ILE A 664 -7.40 9.45 -21.96
N ASN A 665 -7.03 8.92 -20.80
CA ASN A 665 -7.76 9.12 -19.56
C ASN A 665 -7.45 10.53 -19.01
N TRP A 666 -8.37 11.47 -19.20
CA TRP A 666 -8.29 12.84 -18.69
C TRP A 666 -9.68 13.36 -18.36
N ASN A 667 -9.82 14.11 -17.30
CA ASN A 667 -11.08 14.74 -16.92
C ASN A 667 -10.85 16.22 -16.62
N LYS A 668 -11.74 17.08 -17.10
CA LYS A 668 -11.72 18.52 -16.85
C LYS A 668 -11.68 18.86 -15.34
N ASP A 669 -12.32 18.06 -14.51
CA ASP A 669 -12.32 18.22 -13.06
C ASP A 669 -11.05 17.66 -12.40
N SER A 670 -10.23 16.90 -13.11
CA SER A 670 -8.97 16.35 -12.63
C SER A 670 -7.87 17.41 -12.49
N THR A 671 -7.98 18.53 -13.22
CA THR A 671 -7.08 19.68 -13.05
C THR A 671 -7.34 20.45 -11.75
N ARG A 672 -8.51 20.29 -11.14
CA ARG A 672 -8.77 20.71 -9.78
C ARG A 672 -8.28 19.58 -8.87
N ARG A 673 -7.19 19.82 -8.14
CA ARG A 673 -6.84 19.04 -6.96
C ARG A 673 -8.03 19.03 -6.00
N GLU A 674 -9.05 18.21 -6.26
CA GLU A 674 -10.08 17.95 -5.27
C GLU A 674 -9.39 17.27 -4.10
N ARG A 675 -9.30 18.02 -3.03
CA ARG A 675 -8.92 17.55 -1.71
C ARG A 675 -9.98 16.54 -1.28
N ARG A 676 -9.82 15.28 -1.62
CA ARG A 676 -10.56 14.23 -0.90
C ARG A 676 -9.91 14.11 0.47
N THR A 677 -10.64 14.66 1.41
CA THR A 677 -10.43 14.60 2.87
C THR A 677 -10.17 13.20 3.38
#